data_b0852caef186655479d4338831963f99
#
_entry.id   b0852caef186655479d4338831963f99
#
_cell.length_a   1.000
_cell.length_b   1.000
_cell.length_c   1.000
_cell.angle_alpha   90.00
_cell.angle_beta   90.00
_cell.angle_gamma   90.00
#
_symmetry.space_group_name_H-M   'P 1'
#
loop_
_entity.id
_entity.type
_entity.pdbx_description
1 polymer ?
#
loop_
_entity_poly.entity_id
_entity_poly.type
_entity_poly.pdbx_seq_one_letter_code
_entity_poly.pdbx_strand_id
1 'polypeptide(L)'
;MLATLSTERGRLDRLTHTEHLPAREARYAPWPQGIRSEVIAAAGELGVTLPWAHQAEVMDLAKTGQSVVIATGTASGKSLGYLAPLLSDLLDGTEARNGRGATALYLAPTKALAADQRRRAAELVPARVRVALYDGDTPPEEREWVRQYASYVLTNPDMLHRGILPGHPRWSTFLKALKYVVVDECHSYRGVFGSHVAQVLRRLRRLCARYGSSPTFLLASATTAEPAVTARRLTGLPAVAVTDDASPRGPLVFALWEPPLTENVGEHGAPVRRTATAEAGYLLTDLVGNGTRTVVFVRSRRAAELVALQAQDQLGSPLAGRVAAYRGGYLAEERRALEGALQSGKLLGLASTSALELGVDVSGLDAVLMAGYPGTRASLWQQAGRAGREAQGALAVLIARDDPLDTYLVHHPEALFANPVEATVLDPDNPHVLAPHLCAAAAELPLTDTDLELFGPSAAPLLPVLEQRGLLRRRPDGSWYWTRRERAADRVDLRGSGGSPVQIVEASTGRLLGTVDAAAAHTTVHTGAVHIHQGRTYLVRDLDLETSVALVEAADPPYTTSARDITSISVLSTDTTVEWGEARLSFGSVEVVNQVVGYLRKRIATGEILGESKLDLPPRTLRTRAVWWTVTEDQLLDAEIPLDQLPGAAHAAEHASIGLLPLFATCDRWDIGGVSVPLHPDTGLPTVFVYDGHSGGAGFAERGFRRAVEWLTATRDAISSCECERGCPSCVQSPKCGNGNDPLDKAAAVRILDILLAGAPGGPSDGDPANSAPGAPGAPGAPGAPGAPGAPGAPENADEPRTAGFPAPPGD
;
A
#
# COMPACT_ATOMS: atom_id res chain seq x y z
N MET A 1 -6.62 29.81 9.21
CA MET A 1 -7.21 28.59 8.64
C MET A 1 -7.84 27.68 9.70
N LEU A 2 -7.07 27.08 10.64
CA LEU A 2 -7.67 26.18 11.65
C LEU A 2 -8.71 26.87 12.54
N ALA A 3 -8.46 28.09 13.01
CA ALA A 3 -9.41 28.87 13.78
C ALA A 3 -10.74 29.12 13.02
N THR A 4 -10.65 29.37 11.71
CA THR A 4 -11.82 29.53 10.83
C THR A 4 -12.70 28.27 10.80
N LEU A 5 -12.08 27.08 10.79
CA LEU A 5 -12.79 25.81 10.75
C LEU A 5 -13.39 25.43 12.11
N SER A 6 -12.71 25.73 13.21
CA SER A 6 -13.06 25.31 14.57
C SER A 6 -13.77 26.41 15.36
N THR A 7 -13.03 27.39 15.85
CA THR A 7 -13.51 28.39 16.82
C THR A 7 -14.53 29.34 16.21
N GLU A 8 -14.28 29.91 15.03
CA GLU A 8 -15.16 30.86 14.36
C GLU A 8 -16.51 30.24 13.94
N ARG A 9 -16.55 28.92 13.73
CA ARG A 9 -17.75 28.17 13.36
C ARG A 9 -18.38 27.40 14.51
N GLY A 10 -17.87 27.54 15.74
CA GLY A 10 -18.38 26.84 16.92
C GLY A 10 -18.24 25.30 16.80
N ARG A 11 -17.15 24.81 16.21
CA ARG A 11 -16.88 23.38 15.97
C ARG A 11 -15.61 22.91 16.69
N LEU A 12 -15.26 23.56 17.79
CA LEU A 12 -14.05 23.23 18.54
C LEU A 12 -14.11 21.82 19.14
N ASP A 13 -15.30 21.34 19.45
CA ASP A 13 -15.62 19.99 19.93
C ASP A 13 -15.25 18.86 18.94
N ARG A 14 -15.05 19.21 17.67
CA ARG A 14 -14.68 18.24 16.60
C ARG A 14 -13.16 18.10 16.44
N LEU A 15 -12.40 19.01 17.02
CA LEU A 15 -10.94 19.01 16.96
C LEU A 15 -10.39 18.17 18.12
N THR A 16 -9.95 16.95 17.83
CA THR A 16 -9.44 16.02 18.87
C THR A 16 -7.96 16.27 19.19
N HIS A 17 -7.15 16.66 18.17
CA HIS A 17 -5.72 16.94 18.36
C HIS A 17 -5.21 17.93 17.32
N THR A 18 -4.13 18.63 17.68
CA THR A 18 -3.39 19.52 16.76
C THR A 18 -1.88 19.29 16.95
N GLU A 19 -1.21 18.84 15.89
CA GLU A 19 0.24 18.66 15.85
C GLU A 19 0.88 19.82 15.09
N HIS A 20 1.93 20.41 15.67
CA HIS A 20 2.70 21.50 15.05
C HIS A 20 4.04 20.97 14.54
N LEU A 21 4.15 20.81 13.25
CA LEU A 21 5.38 20.38 12.60
C LEU A 21 6.22 21.62 12.22
N PRO A 22 7.42 21.79 12.83
CA PRO A 22 8.25 22.97 12.60
C PRO A 22 8.78 22.99 11.16
N ALA A 23 9.17 24.18 10.72
CA ALA A 23 9.93 24.36 9.48
C ALA A 23 11.29 23.63 9.59
N ARG A 24 11.76 23.14 8.45
CA ARG A 24 13.10 22.56 8.31
C ARG A 24 13.86 23.30 7.23
N GLU A 25 15.12 23.66 7.52
CA GLU A 25 16.04 24.28 6.58
C GLU A 25 16.65 23.25 5.63
N ALA A 26 17.00 23.71 4.42
CA ALA A 26 17.71 22.88 3.45
C ALA A 26 19.17 22.67 3.87
N ARG A 27 19.68 21.43 3.68
CA ARG A 27 21.10 21.10 3.80
C ARG A 27 21.65 20.71 2.44
N TYR A 28 22.61 21.50 1.95
CA TYR A 28 23.20 21.34 0.63
C TYR A 28 24.53 20.58 0.71
N ALA A 29 24.91 19.96 -0.43
CA ALA A 29 26.21 19.34 -0.63
C ALA A 29 26.76 19.71 -2.02
N PRO A 30 28.10 19.63 -2.24
CA PRO A 30 28.66 19.82 -3.56
C PRO A 30 28.17 18.73 -4.53
N TRP A 31 28.19 19.07 -5.84
CA TRP A 31 27.92 18.06 -6.87
C TRP A 31 28.99 16.97 -6.82
N PRO A 32 28.58 15.67 -6.80
CA PRO A 32 29.49 14.55 -6.80
C PRO A 32 30.35 14.45 -8.06
N GLN A 33 31.51 13.82 -7.91
CA GLN A 33 32.39 13.57 -9.08
C GLN A 33 31.70 12.63 -10.08
N GLY A 34 31.93 12.89 -11.38
CA GLY A 34 31.38 12.10 -12.47
C GLY A 34 29.94 12.47 -12.87
N ILE A 35 29.35 13.51 -12.27
CA ILE A 35 28.16 14.15 -12.85
C ILE A 35 28.60 15.11 -13.96
N ARG A 36 28.01 14.94 -15.15
CA ARG A 36 28.36 15.72 -16.34
C ARG A 36 28.01 17.21 -16.18
N SER A 37 28.87 18.08 -16.66
CA SER A 37 28.65 19.53 -16.63
C SER A 37 27.36 19.96 -17.33
N GLU A 38 26.97 19.23 -18.40
CA GLU A 38 25.71 19.48 -19.11
C GLU A 38 24.47 19.22 -18.22
N VAL A 39 24.53 18.19 -17.36
CA VAL A 39 23.45 17.88 -16.41
C VAL A 39 23.41 18.93 -15.30
N ILE A 40 24.58 19.36 -14.81
CA ILE A 40 24.69 20.40 -13.78
C ILE A 40 24.16 21.74 -14.33
N ALA A 41 24.49 22.08 -15.56
CA ALA A 41 24.02 23.31 -16.20
C ALA A 41 22.48 23.28 -16.37
N ALA A 42 21.93 22.19 -16.87
CA ALA A 42 20.48 22.04 -17.01
C ALA A 42 19.75 22.10 -15.65
N ALA A 43 20.32 21.51 -14.59
CA ALA A 43 19.78 21.65 -13.24
C ALA A 43 19.83 23.11 -12.74
N GLY A 44 20.89 23.83 -13.08
CA GLY A 44 21.04 25.28 -12.82
C GLY A 44 19.97 26.13 -13.49
N GLU A 45 19.58 25.82 -14.72
CA GLU A 45 18.46 26.47 -15.42
C GLU A 45 17.12 26.26 -14.73
N LEU A 46 16.95 25.11 -14.01
CA LEU A 46 15.80 24.82 -13.17
C LEU A 46 15.91 25.38 -11.73
N GLY A 47 16.95 26.20 -11.45
CA GLY A 47 17.14 26.82 -10.15
C GLY A 47 17.92 25.98 -9.12
N VAL A 48 18.47 24.84 -9.51
CA VAL A 48 19.26 23.97 -8.62
C VAL A 48 20.76 24.29 -8.76
N THR A 49 21.26 25.16 -7.89
CA THR A 49 22.73 25.49 -7.83
C THR A 49 23.53 24.36 -7.18
N LEU A 50 23.06 23.84 -6.08
CA LEU A 50 23.64 22.70 -5.35
C LEU A 50 22.56 21.67 -5.04
N PRO A 51 22.86 20.37 -5.09
CA PRO A 51 21.96 19.35 -4.66
C PRO A 51 21.79 19.38 -3.13
N TRP A 52 20.67 18.90 -2.64
CA TRP A 52 20.51 18.60 -1.22
C TRP A 52 21.41 17.42 -0.82
N ALA A 53 21.84 17.36 0.45
CA ALA A 53 22.80 16.36 0.90
C ALA A 53 22.38 14.91 0.58
N HIS A 54 21.11 14.55 0.79
CA HIS A 54 20.62 13.21 0.45
C HIS A 54 20.63 12.91 -1.07
N GLN A 55 20.44 13.94 -1.91
CA GLN A 55 20.54 13.77 -3.36
C GLN A 55 21.98 13.49 -3.79
N ALA A 56 22.95 14.25 -3.23
CA ALA A 56 24.37 14.04 -3.49
C ALA A 56 24.83 12.65 -3.04
N GLU A 57 24.39 12.19 -1.87
CA GLU A 57 24.69 10.85 -1.37
C GLU A 57 24.17 9.74 -2.31
N VAL A 58 22.94 9.86 -2.81
CA VAL A 58 22.38 8.92 -3.80
C VAL A 58 23.21 8.93 -5.09
N MET A 59 23.62 10.11 -5.57
CA MET A 59 24.44 10.24 -6.77
C MET A 59 25.80 9.54 -6.62
N ASP A 60 26.49 9.71 -5.48
CA ASP A 60 27.77 9.07 -5.18
C ASP A 60 27.64 7.56 -5.13
N LEU A 61 26.65 7.03 -4.39
CA LEU A 61 26.39 5.60 -4.30
C LEU A 61 26.05 4.98 -5.66
N ALA A 62 25.23 5.67 -6.47
CA ALA A 62 24.89 5.22 -7.82
C ALA A 62 26.11 5.16 -8.75
N LYS A 63 26.99 6.15 -8.70
CA LYS A 63 28.23 6.21 -9.50
C LYS A 63 29.24 5.12 -9.12
N THR A 64 29.23 4.69 -7.86
CA THR A 64 30.06 3.55 -7.40
C THR A 64 29.42 2.18 -7.72
N GLY A 65 28.24 2.14 -8.36
CA GLY A 65 27.54 0.91 -8.75
C GLY A 65 26.80 0.22 -7.60
N GLN A 66 26.58 0.93 -6.47
CA GLN A 66 25.81 0.43 -5.36
C GLN A 66 24.33 0.65 -5.60
N SER A 67 23.52 -0.37 -5.36
CA SER A 67 22.05 -0.22 -5.36
C SER A 67 21.63 0.60 -4.14
N VAL A 68 20.72 1.54 -4.37
CA VAL A 68 20.29 2.53 -3.37
C VAL A 68 18.77 2.57 -3.27
N VAL A 69 18.25 2.76 -2.06
CA VAL A 69 16.88 3.15 -1.82
C VAL A 69 16.83 4.49 -1.09
N ILE A 70 16.31 5.51 -1.79
CA ILE A 70 16.05 6.82 -1.19
C ILE A 70 14.62 6.83 -0.62
N ALA A 71 14.50 6.98 0.69
CA ALA A 71 13.24 6.96 1.43
C ALA A 71 13.09 8.24 2.26
N THR A 72 12.80 9.33 1.58
CA THR A 72 12.63 10.67 2.14
C THR A 72 11.20 11.20 1.90
N GLY A 73 10.84 12.31 2.54
CA GLY A 73 9.50 12.90 2.48
C GLY A 73 9.01 13.20 1.06
N THR A 74 7.75 13.55 0.95
CA THR A 74 7.14 14.01 -0.31
C THR A 74 7.75 15.36 -0.69
N ALA A 75 7.91 15.61 -1.99
CA ALA A 75 8.52 16.83 -2.55
C ALA A 75 9.99 17.07 -2.14
N SER A 76 10.68 16.07 -1.59
CA SER A 76 12.11 16.12 -1.24
C SER A 76 13.07 15.99 -2.45
N GLY A 77 12.58 16.15 -3.66
CA GLY A 77 13.40 16.16 -4.88
C GLY A 77 14.14 14.85 -5.17
N LYS A 78 13.65 13.70 -4.70
CA LYS A 78 14.26 12.37 -4.92
C LYS A 78 14.70 12.10 -6.35
N SER A 79 13.93 12.62 -7.32
CA SER A 79 14.18 12.38 -8.75
C SER A 79 15.55 12.87 -9.22
N LEU A 80 16.03 14.02 -8.72
CA LEU A 80 17.33 14.52 -9.08
C LEU A 80 18.46 13.57 -8.63
N GLY A 81 18.31 12.94 -7.44
CA GLY A 81 19.29 12.00 -6.89
C GLY A 81 19.57 10.80 -7.81
N TYR A 82 18.55 10.26 -8.48
CA TYR A 82 18.73 9.16 -9.42
C TYR A 82 18.86 9.62 -10.88
N LEU A 83 18.28 10.74 -11.29
CA LEU A 83 18.36 11.22 -12.66
C LEU A 83 19.77 11.74 -13.02
N ALA A 84 20.43 12.50 -12.14
CA ALA A 84 21.70 13.10 -12.45
C ALA A 84 22.80 12.07 -12.79
N PRO A 85 23.05 11.01 -11.99
CA PRO A 85 24.05 10.00 -12.35
C PRO A 85 23.61 9.18 -13.57
N LEU A 86 22.33 8.83 -13.69
CA LEU A 86 21.77 8.10 -14.81
C LEU A 86 21.96 8.87 -16.13
N LEU A 87 21.57 10.14 -16.17
CA LEU A 87 21.70 10.97 -17.37
C LEU A 87 23.16 11.22 -17.77
N SER A 88 24.05 11.38 -16.78
CA SER A 88 25.49 11.52 -17.04
C SER A 88 26.03 10.29 -17.76
N ASP A 89 25.69 9.10 -17.30
CA ASP A 89 26.15 7.85 -17.92
C ASP A 89 25.48 7.58 -19.28
N LEU A 90 24.23 7.99 -19.46
CA LEU A 90 23.58 7.92 -20.77
C LEU A 90 24.22 8.88 -21.78
N LEU A 91 24.67 10.08 -21.36
CA LEU A 91 25.42 11.00 -22.19
C LEU A 91 26.76 10.39 -22.61
N ASP A 92 27.52 9.82 -21.68
CA ASP A 92 28.75 9.09 -21.99
C ASP A 92 28.48 7.95 -22.98
N GLY A 93 27.34 7.25 -22.80
CA GLY A 93 26.88 6.17 -23.68
C GLY A 93 26.58 6.64 -25.12
N THR A 94 26.31 7.94 -25.37
CA THR A 94 26.09 8.44 -26.73
C THR A 94 27.36 8.45 -27.58
N GLU A 95 28.54 8.36 -26.98
CA GLU A 95 29.84 8.31 -27.65
C GLU A 95 30.14 6.92 -28.26
N ALA A 96 29.40 5.88 -27.84
CA ALA A 96 29.52 4.56 -28.43
C ALA A 96 29.05 4.53 -29.89
N ARG A 97 29.63 3.62 -30.71
CA ARG A 97 29.33 3.52 -32.16
C ARG A 97 27.84 3.44 -32.49
N ASN A 98 27.03 2.79 -31.64
CA ASN A 98 25.57 2.69 -31.80
C ASN A 98 24.80 3.81 -31.09
N GLY A 99 25.48 4.78 -30.45
CA GLY A 99 24.89 5.84 -29.64
C GLY A 99 24.15 5.33 -28.38
N ARG A 100 24.41 4.09 -27.95
CA ARG A 100 23.73 3.40 -26.84
C ARG A 100 24.72 2.55 -26.03
N GLY A 101 25.84 3.14 -25.59
CA GLY A 101 26.81 2.49 -24.72
C GLY A 101 26.28 2.27 -23.29
N ALA A 102 25.28 3.04 -22.88
CA ALA A 102 24.52 2.87 -21.65
C ALA A 102 23.01 3.02 -21.92
N THR A 103 22.20 2.24 -21.22
CA THR A 103 20.73 2.36 -21.23
C THR A 103 20.18 2.31 -19.80
N ALA A 104 18.98 2.85 -19.61
CA ALA A 104 18.29 2.86 -18.33
C ALA A 104 16.81 2.50 -18.49
N LEU A 105 16.28 1.80 -17.49
CA LEU A 105 14.87 1.42 -17.39
C LEU A 105 14.27 2.10 -16.15
N TYR A 106 13.10 2.72 -16.31
CA TYR A 106 12.34 3.30 -15.21
C TYR A 106 11.00 2.58 -15.08
N LEU A 107 10.68 2.15 -13.86
CA LEU A 107 9.46 1.47 -13.51
C LEU A 107 8.61 2.34 -12.60
N ALA A 108 7.41 2.69 -13.06
CA ALA A 108 6.39 3.40 -12.29
C ALA A 108 5.20 2.49 -11.98
N PRO A 109 4.52 2.66 -10.85
CA PRO A 109 3.29 1.94 -10.55
C PRO A 109 2.12 2.34 -11.46
N THR A 110 2.15 3.56 -12.02
CA THR A 110 1.10 4.11 -12.87
C THR A 110 1.66 4.74 -14.14
N LYS A 111 0.85 4.72 -15.23
CA LYS A 111 1.19 5.39 -16.49
C LYS A 111 1.35 6.91 -16.33
N ALA A 112 0.52 7.53 -15.47
CA ALA A 112 0.57 8.98 -15.21
C ALA A 112 1.92 9.42 -14.63
N LEU A 113 2.44 8.68 -13.64
CA LEU A 113 3.75 8.94 -13.05
C LEU A 113 4.87 8.77 -14.08
N ALA A 114 4.82 7.73 -14.92
CA ALA A 114 5.80 7.53 -15.99
C ALA A 114 5.80 8.70 -17.00
N ALA A 115 4.61 9.21 -17.36
CA ALA A 115 4.48 10.35 -18.27
C ALA A 115 5.01 11.66 -17.64
N ASP A 116 4.78 11.89 -16.34
CA ASP A 116 5.32 13.04 -15.62
C ASP A 116 6.86 12.98 -15.54
N GLN A 117 7.41 11.83 -15.19
CA GLN A 117 8.86 11.63 -15.13
C GLN A 117 9.53 11.76 -16.49
N ARG A 118 8.87 11.35 -17.58
CA ARG A 118 9.38 11.62 -18.94
C ARG A 118 9.52 13.12 -19.20
N ARG A 119 8.52 13.91 -18.79
CA ARG A 119 8.56 15.37 -18.96
C ARG A 119 9.72 15.98 -18.18
N ARG A 120 9.86 15.64 -16.89
CA ARG A 120 10.97 16.11 -16.04
C ARG A 120 12.34 15.67 -16.55
N ALA A 121 12.45 14.43 -17.01
CA ALA A 121 13.68 13.96 -17.64
C ALA A 121 14.02 14.79 -18.88
N ALA A 122 13.03 15.14 -19.73
CA ALA A 122 13.23 15.93 -20.93
C ALA A 122 13.72 17.37 -20.63
N GLU A 123 13.38 17.93 -19.48
CA GLU A 123 13.88 19.26 -19.03
C GLU A 123 15.35 19.23 -18.61
N LEU A 124 15.83 18.07 -18.11
CA LEU A 124 17.21 17.88 -17.65
C LEU A 124 18.14 17.29 -18.73
N VAL A 125 17.58 16.80 -19.83
CA VAL A 125 18.32 15.99 -20.80
C VAL A 125 18.65 16.77 -22.05
N PRO A 126 19.93 16.87 -22.46
CA PRO A 126 20.32 17.31 -23.80
C PRO A 126 19.67 16.41 -24.87
N ALA A 127 19.33 16.99 -26.03
CA ALA A 127 18.64 16.33 -27.14
C ALA A 127 19.29 15.02 -27.67
N ARG A 128 20.53 14.76 -27.25
CA ARG A 128 21.30 13.55 -27.61
C ARG A 128 20.81 12.27 -26.91
N VAL A 129 20.17 12.36 -25.71
CA VAL A 129 19.65 11.20 -24.98
C VAL A 129 18.20 10.97 -25.38
N ARG A 130 17.88 9.77 -25.85
CA ARG A 130 16.55 9.44 -26.35
C ARG A 130 15.70 8.83 -25.23
N VAL A 131 14.75 9.61 -24.75
CA VAL A 131 13.81 9.25 -23.68
C VAL A 131 12.48 8.85 -24.28
N ALA A 132 11.94 7.69 -23.91
CA ALA A 132 10.67 7.18 -24.45
C ALA A 132 9.78 6.52 -23.40
N LEU A 133 8.46 6.67 -23.55
CA LEU A 133 7.47 5.84 -22.87
C LEU A 133 7.28 4.53 -23.63
N TYR A 134 7.09 3.44 -22.87
CA TYR A 134 6.76 2.15 -23.41
C TYR A 134 5.72 1.47 -22.54
N ASP A 135 4.46 1.61 -22.91
CA ASP A 135 3.32 1.08 -22.17
C ASP A 135 2.23 0.53 -23.09
N GLY A 136 1.04 0.20 -22.53
CA GLY A 136 -0.06 -0.34 -23.30
C GLY A 136 -0.62 0.61 -24.36
N ASP A 137 -0.45 1.92 -24.18
CA ASP A 137 -0.97 2.96 -25.06
C ASP A 137 0.03 3.37 -26.15
N THR A 138 1.29 2.90 -26.07
CA THR A 138 2.33 3.17 -27.08
C THR A 138 1.96 2.56 -28.43
N PRO A 139 1.84 3.36 -29.52
CA PRO A 139 1.51 2.88 -30.85
C PRO A 139 2.53 1.84 -31.39
N PRO A 140 2.10 0.90 -32.26
CA PRO A 140 2.98 -0.14 -32.77
C PRO A 140 4.25 0.38 -33.46
N GLU A 141 4.14 1.47 -34.23
CA GLU A 141 5.28 2.11 -34.93
C GLU A 141 6.29 2.68 -33.93
N GLU A 142 5.81 3.34 -32.88
CA GLU A 142 6.67 3.89 -31.83
C GLU A 142 7.35 2.78 -31.04
N ARG A 143 6.68 1.62 -30.83
CA ARG A 143 7.27 0.48 -30.12
C ARG A 143 8.53 -0.03 -30.77
N GLU A 144 8.60 -0.04 -32.11
CA GLU A 144 9.80 -0.47 -32.81
C GLU A 144 10.91 0.56 -32.67
N TRP A 145 10.60 1.85 -32.83
CA TRP A 145 11.54 2.94 -32.63
C TRP A 145 12.14 2.92 -31.21
N VAL A 146 11.31 2.73 -30.17
CA VAL A 146 11.76 2.64 -28.76
C VAL A 146 12.77 1.51 -28.60
N ARG A 147 12.47 0.32 -29.11
CA ARG A 147 13.38 -0.84 -29.02
C ARG A 147 14.73 -0.56 -29.69
N GLN A 148 14.69 0.10 -30.85
CA GLN A 148 15.91 0.32 -31.67
C GLN A 148 16.74 1.50 -31.15
N TYR A 149 16.13 2.56 -30.66
CA TYR A 149 16.81 3.83 -30.46
C TYR A 149 16.78 4.41 -29.05
N ALA A 150 15.76 4.13 -28.25
CA ALA A 150 15.66 4.74 -26.92
C ALA A 150 16.80 4.28 -25.99
N SER A 151 17.43 5.22 -25.29
CA SER A 151 18.43 4.94 -24.26
C SER A 151 17.82 4.93 -22.87
N TYR A 152 16.75 5.71 -22.65
CA TYR A 152 16.00 5.74 -21.40
C TYR A 152 14.54 5.38 -21.65
N VAL A 153 14.11 4.23 -21.14
CA VAL A 153 12.75 3.70 -21.34
C VAL A 153 11.99 3.77 -20.03
N LEU A 154 10.86 4.49 -20.03
CA LEU A 154 9.94 4.54 -18.91
C LEU A 154 8.76 3.63 -19.18
N THR A 155 8.44 2.76 -18.21
CA THR A 155 7.42 1.73 -18.35
C THR A 155 6.77 1.41 -16.99
N ASN A 156 5.98 0.35 -16.94
CA ASN A 156 5.38 -0.19 -15.73
C ASN A 156 5.63 -1.71 -15.61
N PRO A 157 5.41 -2.31 -14.43
CA PRO A 157 5.63 -3.74 -14.21
C PRO A 157 4.84 -4.64 -15.16
N ASP A 158 3.59 -4.27 -15.49
CA ASP A 158 2.75 -5.04 -16.41
C ASP A 158 3.36 -5.13 -17.81
N MET A 159 3.87 -4.02 -18.33
CA MET A 159 4.50 -3.98 -19.64
C MET A 159 5.87 -4.67 -19.64
N LEU A 160 6.64 -4.52 -18.56
CA LEU A 160 7.89 -5.27 -18.38
C LEU A 160 7.59 -6.78 -18.43
N HIS A 161 6.59 -7.24 -17.66
CA HIS A 161 6.20 -8.63 -17.56
C HIS A 161 5.67 -9.22 -18.88
N ARG A 162 4.73 -8.54 -19.56
CA ARG A 162 4.02 -9.06 -20.73
C ARG A 162 4.69 -8.72 -22.06
N GLY A 163 5.44 -7.62 -22.12
CA GLY A 163 6.01 -7.07 -23.38
C GLY A 163 7.51 -7.22 -23.50
N ILE A 164 8.28 -6.80 -22.49
CA ILE A 164 9.74 -6.72 -22.57
C ILE A 164 10.39 -8.09 -22.31
N LEU A 165 10.10 -8.72 -21.17
CA LEU A 165 10.75 -9.97 -20.77
C LEU A 165 10.46 -11.13 -21.75
N PRO A 166 9.20 -11.42 -22.16
CA PRO A 166 8.95 -12.47 -23.16
C PRO A 166 9.50 -12.13 -24.55
N GLY A 167 9.63 -10.84 -24.84
CA GLY A 167 10.19 -10.33 -26.09
C GLY A 167 11.69 -10.00 -26.02
N HIS A 168 12.42 -10.46 -25.01
CA HIS A 168 13.80 -10.08 -24.72
C HIS A 168 14.79 -10.19 -25.90
N PRO A 169 14.66 -11.11 -26.90
CA PRO A 169 15.57 -11.12 -28.04
C PRO A 169 15.53 -9.81 -28.84
N ARG A 170 14.36 -9.18 -28.96
CA ARG A 170 14.19 -7.86 -29.61
C ARG A 170 14.73 -6.70 -28.77
N TRP A 171 14.98 -6.93 -27.48
CA TRP A 171 15.52 -5.98 -26.51
C TRP A 171 17.00 -6.25 -26.19
N SER A 172 17.64 -7.20 -26.85
CA SER A 172 18.98 -7.67 -26.52
C SER A 172 20.02 -6.56 -26.47
N THR A 173 20.00 -5.62 -27.43
CA THR A 173 20.92 -4.47 -27.45
C THR A 173 20.69 -3.52 -26.26
N PHE A 174 19.41 -3.28 -25.90
CA PHE A 174 19.05 -2.46 -24.74
C PHE A 174 19.49 -3.15 -23.44
N LEU A 175 19.15 -4.43 -23.28
CA LEU A 175 19.47 -5.19 -22.08
C LEU A 175 20.98 -5.38 -21.88
N LYS A 176 21.75 -5.54 -22.97
CA LYS A 176 23.21 -5.62 -22.91
C LYS A 176 23.88 -4.35 -22.37
N ALA A 177 23.31 -3.19 -22.66
CA ALA A 177 23.82 -1.89 -22.23
C ALA A 177 23.11 -1.39 -20.96
N LEU A 178 22.19 -2.18 -20.36
CA LEU A 178 21.39 -1.72 -19.23
C LEU A 178 22.27 -1.51 -17.99
N LYS A 179 22.42 -0.25 -17.60
CA LYS A 179 23.25 0.18 -16.48
C LYS A 179 22.43 0.52 -15.23
N TYR A 180 21.22 1.07 -15.40
CA TYR A 180 20.37 1.47 -14.29
C TYR A 180 18.95 0.96 -14.45
N VAL A 181 18.36 0.52 -13.33
CA VAL A 181 16.92 0.25 -13.19
C VAL A 181 16.39 1.12 -12.06
N VAL A 182 15.57 2.11 -12.40
CA VAL A 182 14.88 2.95 -11.42
C VAL A 182 13.56 2.30 -11.08
N VAL A 183 13.27 2.13 -9.78
CA VAL A 183 12.00 1.60 -9.27
C VAL A 183 11.37 2.70 -8.41
N ASP A 184 10.51 3.48 -9.01
CA ASP A 184 9.92 4.65 -8.34
C ASP A 184 8.66 4.28 -7.56
N GLU A 185 8.39 5.05 -6.49
CA GLU A 185 7.30 4.79 -5.53
C GLU A 185 7.25 3.32 -5.07
N CYS A 186 8.42 2.76 -4.74
CA CYS A 186 8.57 1.32 -4.48
C CYS A 186 7.75 0.83 -3.27
N HIS A 187 7.33 1.70 -2.36
CA HIS A 187 6.39 1.40 -1.27
C HIS A 187 4.99 1.01 -1.78
N SER A 188 4.65 1.36 -3.03
CA SER A 188 3.38 0.96 -3.64
C SER A 188 3.37 -0.52 -4.08
N TYR A 189 4.55 -1.15 -4.19
CA TYR A 189 4.69 -2.56 -4.51
C TYR A 189 4.61 -3.39 -3.22
N ARG A 190 3.39 -3.61 -2.75
CA ARG A 190 3.08 -4.33 -1.50
C ARG A 190 2.14 -5.51 -1.74
N GLY A 191 2.03 -6.41 -0.76
CA GLY A 191 1.17 -7.57 -0.81
C GLY A 191 1.49 -8.47 -2.00
N VAL A 192 0.45 -9.06 -2.60
CA VAL A 192 0.59 -9.97 -3.75
C VAL A 192 1.13 -9.24 -4.98
N PHE A 193 0.69 -7.99 -5.24
CA PHE A 193 1.23 -7.19 -6.35
C PHE A 193 2.74 -6.94 -6.20
N GLY A 194 3.20 -6.57 -5.00
CA GLY A 194 4.62 -6.39 -4.71
C GLY A 194 5.41 -7.69 -4.88
N SER A 195 4.85 -8.82 -4.47
CA SER A 195 5.44 -10.16 -4.62
C SER A 195 5.61 -10.54 -6.10
N HIS A 196 4.62 -10.27 -6.94
CA HIS A 196 4.73 -10.43 -8.38
C HIS A 196 5.80 -9.52 -8.99
N VAL A 197 5.83 -8.23 -8.62
CA VAL A 197 6.85 -7.27 -9.10
C VAL A 197 8.25 -7.74 -8.71
N ALA A 198 8.43 -8.25 -7.51
CA ALA A 198 9.71 -8.81 -7.07
C ALA A 198 10.17 -9.97 -7.98
N GLN A 199 9.27 -10.85 -8.41
CA GLN A 199 9.59 -11.93 -9.34
C GLN A 199 9.85 -11.42 -10.78
N VAL A 200 9.14 -10.38 -11.22
CA VAL A 200 9.42 -9.70 -12.50
C VAL A 200 10.83 -9.10 -12.51
N LEU A 201 11.27 -8.47 -11.41
CA LEU A 201 12.62 -7.91 -11.29
C LEU A 201 13.70 -9.00 -11.25
N ARG A 202 13.44 -10.17 -10.62
CA ARG A 202 14.36 -11.32 -10.66
C ARG A 202 14.51 -11.88 -12.08
N ARG A 203 13.42 -11.98 -12.84
CA ARG A 203 13.46 -12.38 -14.24
C ARG A 203 14.22 -11.37 -15.10
N LEU A 204 14.04 -10.06 -14.86
CA LEU A 204 14.84 -9.03 -15.53
C LEU A 204 16.34 -9.20 -15.24
N ARG A 205 16.73 -9.36 -13.98
CA ARG A 205 18.12 -9.59 -13.59
C ARG A 205 18.72 -10.81 -14.29
N ARG A 206 17.97 -11.92 -14.35
CA ARG A 206 18.37 -13.14 -15.05
C ARG A 206 18.66 -12.88 -16.52
N LEU A 207 17.77 -12.15 -17.20
CA LEU A 207 17.98 -11.80 -18.61
C LEU A 207 19.15 -10.82 -18.80
N CYS A 208 19.33 -9.86 -17.92
CA CYS A 208 20.49 -8.97 -17.93
C CYS A 208 21.81 -9.77 -17.81
N ALA A 209 21.90 -10.71 -16.87
CA ALA A 209 23.06 -11.59 -16.71
C ALA A 209 23.33 -12.40 -17.99
N ARG A 210 22.28 -12.94 -18.65
CA ARG A 210 22.40 -13.63 -19.94
C ARG A 210 23.00 -12.76 -21.05
N TYR A 211 22.70 -11.45 -21.04
CA TYR A 211 23.24 -10.49 -22.01
C TYR A 211 24.56 -9.83 -21.56
N GLY A 212 25.07 -10.18 -20.37
CA GLY A 212 26.34 -9.69 -19.83
C GLY A 212 26.25 -8.32 -19.18
N SER A 213 25.07 -7.94 -18.70
CA SER A 213 24.87 -6.72 -17.90
C SER A 213 24.44 -7.03 -16.47
N SER A 214 24.80 -6.15 -15.53
CA SER A 214 24.39 -6.19 -14.12
C SER A 214 23.97 -4.78 -13.70
N PRO A 215 22.69 -4.43 -13.89
CA PRO A 215 22.23 -3.07 -13.63
C PRO A 215 22.23 -2.72 -12.14
N THR A 216 22.57 -1.47 -11.83
CA THR A 216 22.40 -0.87 -10.51
C THR A 216 20.94 -0.49 -10.31
N PHE A 217 20.34 -0.88 -9.18
CA PHE A 217 18.96 -0.53 -8.83
C PHE A 217 18.92 0.75 -8.02
N LEU A 218 18.13 1.72 -8.49
CA LEU A 218 17.88 2.99 -7.83
C LEU A 218 16.39 3.04 -7.46
N LEU A 219 16.10 2.80 -6.18
CA LEU A 219 14.73 2.75 -5.70
C LEU A 219 14.37 4.10 -5.04
N ALA A 220 13.18 4.60 -5.31
CA ALA A 220 12.64 5.77 -4.63
C ALA A 220 11.34 5.41 -3.91
N SER A 221 11.20 5.89 -2.69
CA SER A 221 10.07 5.63 -1.81
C SER A 221 9.67 6.88 -1.04
N ALA A 222 8.42 6.97 -0.60
CA ALA A 222 8.12 7.76 0.57
C ALA A 222 8.85 7.19 1.80
N THR A 223 8.85 7.92 2.90
CA THR A 223 9.36 7.39 4.19
C THR A 223 8.77 6.01 4.48
N THR A 224 9.61 5.06 4.89
CA THR A 224 9.23 3.70 5.28
C THR A 224 10.16 3.21 6.39
N ALA A 225 9.68 2.33 7.26
CA ALA A 225 10.44 1.86 8.42
C ALA A 225 11.72 1.09 8.04
N GLU A 226 11.65 0.25 7.01
CA GLU A 226 12.72 -0.69 6.65
C GLU A 226 13.05 -0.63 5.15
N PRO A 227 13.53 0.51 4.61
CA PRO A 227 13.68 0.69 3.17
C PRO A 227 14.69 -0.30 2.54
N ALA A 228 15.81 -0.58 3.22
CA ALA A 228 16.79 -1.54 2.73
C ALA A 228 16.24 -2.98 2.65
N VAL A 229 15.42 -3.38 3.62
CA VAL A 229 14.75 -4.70 3.62
C VAL A 229 13.74 -4.79 2.47
N THR A 230 12.94 -3.75 2.28
CA THR A 230 11.98 -3.65 1.17
C THR A 230 12.70 -3.74 -0.19
N ALA A 231 13.77 -2.96 -0.38
CA ALA A 231 14.58 -2.98 -1.60
C ALA A 231 15.17 -4.38 -1.87
N ARG A 232 15.69 -5.05 -0.83
CA ARG A 232 16.20 -6.42 -0.93
C ARG A 232 15.11 -7.43 -1.28
N ARG A 233 13.93 -7.33 -0.67
CA ARG A 233 12.79 -8.21 -1.00
C ARG A 233 12.33 -8.02 -2.44
N LEU A 234 12.26 -6.77 -2.92
CA LEU A 234 11.87 -6.47 -4.30
C LEU A 234 12.91 -6.93 -5.32
N THR A 235 14.18 -6.56 -5.13
CA THR A 235 15.21 -6.75 -6.15
C THR A 235 16.00 -8.07 -6.01
N GLY A 236 16.01 -8.66 -4.81
CA GLY A 236 16.90 -9.77 -4.45
C GLY A 236 18.37 -9.34 -4.31
N LEU A 237 18.65 -8.02 -4.15
CA LEU A 237 19.98 -7.45 -3.96
C LEU A 237 20.03 -6.61 -2.69
N PRO A 238 21.18 -6.53 -2.00
CA PRO A 238 21.36 -5.53 -0.96
C PRO A 238 21.29 -4.14 -1.55
N ALA A 239 20.74 -3.19 -0.79
CA ALA A 239 20.69 -1.78 -1.15
C ALA A 239 21.03 -0.91 0.05
N VAL A 240 21.72 0.19 -0.18
CA VAL A 240 22.00 1.22 0.84
C VAL A 240 20.76 2.09 0.98
N ALA A 241 20.32 2.33 2.21
CA ALA A 241 19.18 3.20 2.48
C ALA A 241 19.65 4.64 2.78
N VAL A 242 19.11 5.60 2.03
CA VAL A 242 19.28 7.04 2.27
C VAL A 242 17.96 7.57 2.80
N THR A 243 17.90 7.88 4.10
CA THR A 243 16.66 8.23 4.83
C THR A 243 16.70 9.62 5.45
N ASP A 244 17.87 10.24 5.55
CA ASP A 244 18.05 11.56 6.13
C ASP A 244 17.64 12.65 5.12
N ASP A 245 16.41 13.14 5.29
CA ASP A 245 15.81 14.13 4.38
C ASP A 245 16.40 15.54 4.62
N ALA A 246 17.22 16.00 3.70
CA ALA A 246 17.86 17.32 3.73
C ALA A 246 17.09 18.41 2.95
N SER A 247 15.87 18.13 2.49
CA SER A 247 15.05 19.12 1.77
C SER A 247 14.42 20.14 2.72
N PRO A 248 14.17 21.40 2.28
CA PRO A 248 13.45 22.37 3.07
C PRO A 248 11.97 21.98 3.22
N ARG A 249 11.34 22.39 4.31
CA ARG A 249 9.90 22.25 4.54
C ARG A 249 9.39 23.45 5.33
N GLY A 250 8.29 24.05 4.87
CA GLY A 250 7.57 25.06 5.64
C GLY A 250 6.90 24.48 6.91
N PRO A 251 6.47 25.34 7.86
CA PRO A 251 5.72 24.88 9.03
C PRO A 251 4.35 24.34 8.61
N LEU A 252 3.94 23.21 9.20
CA LEU A 252 2.66 22.56 8.93
C LEU A 252 1.89 22.33 10.23
N VAL A 253 0.64 22.80 10.28
CA VAL A 253 -0.31 22.44 11.33
C VAL A 253 -1.11 21.25 10.85
N PHE A 254 -1.07 20.14 11.60
CA PHE A 254 -1.83 18.94 11.30
C PHE A 254 -2.93 18.75 12.34
N ALA A 255 -4.19 18.80 11.90
CA ALA A 255 -5.34 18.67 12.75
C ALA A 255 -6.03 17.31 12.59
N LEU A 256 -6.43 16.70 13.71
CA LEU A 256 -7.25 15.51 13.74
C LEU A 256 -8.69 15.94 14.04
N TRP A 257 -9.63 15.49 13.21
CA TRP A 257 -11.00 15.99 13.20
C TRP A 257 -12.01 14.86 13.24
N GLU A 258 -12.88 14.86 14.23
CA GLU A 258 -13.95 13.89 14.36
C GLU A 258 -15.30 14.53 13.99
N PRO A 259 -16.03 13.98 12.97
CA PRO A 259 -17.34 14.49 12.61
C PRO A 259 -18.38 14.30 13.73
N PRO A 260 -19.38 15.19 13.86
CA PRO A 260 -20.39 15.09 14.90
C PRO A 260 -21.32 13.90 14.68
N LEU A 261 -21.92 13.41 15.76
CA LEU A 261 -23.04 12.49 15.72
C LEU A 261 -24.23 13.16 15.02
N THR A 262 -25.04 12.35 14.34
CA THR A 262 -26.27 12.76 13.67
C THR A 262 -27.50 12.30 14.46
N GLU A 263 -28.67 12.78 14.10
CA GLU A 263 -29.94 12.28 14.64
C GLU A 263 -30.34 10.90 14.07
N ASN A 264 -29.64 10.45 13.02
CA ASN A 264 -29.91 9.16 12.39
C ASN A 264 -29.36 8.04 13.28
N VAL A 265 -30.07 6.92 13.29
CA VAL A 265 -29.68 5.67 13.97
C VAL A 265 -29.32 4.62 12.94
N GLY A 266 -28.20 3.93 13.18
CA GLY A 266 -27.73 2.81 12.36
C GLY A 266 -28.34 1.46 12.72
N GLU A 267 -27.66 0.39 12.28
CA GLU A 267 -28.07 -1.00 12.61
C GLU A 267 -28.09 -1.19 14.15
N HIS A 268 -29.10 -1.89 14.64
CA HIS A 268 -29.33 -2.16 16.07
C HIS A 268 -29.42 -0.91 16.97
N GLY A 269 -29.80 0.25 16.41
CA GLY A 269 -29.92 1.50 17.16
C GLY A 269 -28.57 2.20 17.42
N ALA A 270 -27.51 1.81 16.71
CA ALA A 270 -26.17 2.40 16.87
C ALA A 270 -26.17 3.89 16.54
N PRO A 271 -25.44 4.74 17.30
CA PRO A 271 -25.21 6.12 16.92
C PRO A 271 -24.39 6.17 15.61
N VAL A 272 -24.73 7.14 14.75
CA VAL A 272 -24.07 7.33 13.43
C VAL A 272 -23.51 8.73 13.34
N ARG A 273 -22.25 8.85 12.96
CA ARG A 273 -21.59 10.11 12.71
C ARG A 273 -21.87 10.64 11.29
N ARG A 274 -21.77 11.97 11.11
CA ARG A 274 -21.74 12.56 9.77
C ARG A 274 -20.56 11.95 8.98
N THR A 275 -20.80 11.58 7.73
CA THR A 275 -19.74 10.99 6.91
C THR A 275 -18.57 11.97 6.72
N ALA A 276 -17.34 11.46 6.74
CA ALA A 276 -16.13 12.25 6.49
C ALA A 276 -16.19 13.02 5.16
N THR A 277 -16.85 12.45 4.14
CA THR A 277 -17.07 13.09 2.83
C THR A 277 -17.97 14.33 2.94
N ALA A 278 -19.08 14.23 3.67
CA ALA A 278 -19.99 15.37 3.87
C ALA A 278 -19.33 16.46 4.74
N GLU A 279 -18.62 16.07 5.80
CA GLU A 279 -17.88 17.00 6.64
C GLU A 279 -16.79 17.73 5.86
N ALA A 280 -16.03 16.99 5.01
CA ALA A 280 -15.02 17.58 4.12
C ALA A 280 -15.61 18.63 3.16
N GLY A 281 -16.84 18.43 2.67
CA GLY A 281 -17.56 19.41 1.86
C GLY A 281 -17.82 20.72 2.60
N TYR A 282 -18.24 20.65 3.87
CA TYR A 282 -18.43 21.85 4.72
C TYR A 282 -17.10 22.57 4.97
N LEU A 283 -16.05 21.84 5.33
CA LEU A 283 -14.73 22.43 5.59
C LEU A 283 -14.12 23.05 4.33
N LEU A 284 -14.30 22.40 3.16
CA LEU A 284 -13.88 22.94 1.87
C LEU A 284 -14.59 24.26 1.56
N THR A 285 -15.92 24.32 1.78
CA THR A 285 -16.72 25.52 1.59
C THR A 285 -16.19 26.68 2.43
N ASP A 286 -15.92 26.44 3.72
CA ASP A 286 -15.39 27.46 4.62
C ASP A 286 -14.01 27.97 4.19
N LEU A 287 -13.08 27.07 3.81
CA LEU A 287 -11.73 27.44 3.36
C LEU A 287 -11.75 28.20 2.03
N VAL A 288 -12.51 27.73 1.05
CA VAL A 288 -12.65 28.41 -0.24
C VAL A 288 -13.32 29.77 -0.09
N GLY A 289 -14.33 29.88 0.79
CA GLY A 289 -14.98 31.15 1.13
C GLY A 289 -13.99 32.19 1.67
N ASN A 290 -12.93 31.75 2.33
CA ASN A 290 -11.84 32.59 2.84
C ASN A 290 -10.65 32.73 1.85
N GLY A 291 -10.80 32.29 0.60
CA GLY A 291 -9.78 32.42 -0.43
C GLY A 291 -8.62 31.43 -0.32
N THR A 292 -8.73 30.38 0.52
CA THR A 292 -7.70 29.38 0.77
C THR A 292 -7.70 28.33 -0.34
N ARG A 293 -6.52 28.07 -0.95
CA ARG A 293 -6.36 27.02 -1.95
C ARG A 293 -6.30 25.65 -1.26
N THR A 294 -7.31 24.85 -1.48
CA THR A 294 -7.55 23.63 -0.74
C THR A 294 -7.76 22.43 -1.67
N VAL A 295 -7.10 21.32 -1.36
CA VAL A 295 -7.42 20.02 -1.97
C VAL A 295 -8.06 19.12 -0.92
N VAL A 296 -9.13 18.42 -1.33
CA VAL A 296 -9.79 17.39 -0.53
C VAL A 296 -9.48 16.02 -1.13
N PHE A 297 -8.87 15.14 -0.37
CA PHE A 297 -8.69 13.75 -0.76
C PHE A 297 -9.84 12.88 -0.27
N VAL A 298 -10.40 12.07 -1.18
CA VAL A 298 -11.49 11.13 -0.88
C VAL A 298 -11.20 9.76 -1.50
N ARG A 299 -11.82 8.69 -0.99
CA ARG A 299 -11.52 7.32 -1.42
C ARG A 299 -12.21 6.88 -2.73
N SER A 300 -13.25 7.57 -3.19
CA SER A 300 -13.99 7.16 -4.39
C SER A 300 -14.21 8.30 -5.37
N ARG A 301 -14.32 7.94 -6.67
CA ARG A 301 -14.63 8.90 -7.75
C ARG A 301 -15.95 9.62 -7.52
N ARG A 302 -16.96 8.88 -7.01
CA ARG A 302 -18.29 9.45 -6.68
C ARG A 302 -18.18 10.45 -5.52
N ALA A 303 -17.40 10.14 -4.50
CA ALA A 303 -17.19 11.05 -3.36
C ALA A 303 -16.53 12.36 -3.80
N ALA A 304 -15.57 12.32 -4.75
CA ALA A 304 -14.95 13.54 -5.29
C ALA A 304 -15.98 14.47 -5.97
N GLU A 305 -16.86 13.89 -6.78
CA GLU A 305 -17.97 14.66 -7.42
C GLU A 305 -18.93 15.23 -6.36
N LEU A 306 -19.34 14.42 -5.38
CA LEU A 306 -20.26 14.85 -4.33
C LEU A 306 -19.71 15.98 -3.46
N VAL A 307 -18.43 15.91 -3.06
CA VAL A 307 -17.78 16.99 -2.28
C VAL A 307 -17.73 18.28 -3.10
N ALA A 308 -17.37 18.20 -4.38
CA ALA A 308 -17.30 19.37 -5.24
C ALA A 308 -18.68 20.00 -5.44
N LEU A 309 -19.72 19.21 -5.73
CA LEU A 309 -21.10 19.66 -5.90
C LEU A 309 -21.63 20.30 -4.61
N GLN A 310 -21.45 19.65 -3.46
CA GLN A 310 -21.88 20.19 -2.16
C GLN A 310 -21.23 21.54 -1.88
N ALA A 311 -19.92 21.67 -2.12
CA ALA A 311 -19.22 22.93 -1.91
C ALA A 311 -19.68 24.02 -2.89
N GLN A 312 -19.94 23.68 -4.16
CA GLN A 312 -20.48 24.60 -5.15
C GLN A 312 -21.87 25.13 -4.76
N ASP A 313 -22.76 24.24 -4.32
CA ASP A 313 -24.12 24.60 -3.90
C ASP A 313 -24.11 25.54 -2.68
N GLN A 314 -23.22 25.31 -1.73
CA GLN A 314 -23.09 26.10 -0.51
C GLN A 314 -22.42 27.47 -0.75
N LEU A 315 -21.45 27.54 -1.66
CA LEU A 315 -20.73 28.79 -1.95
C LEU A 315 -21.53 29.77 -2.78
N GLY A 316 -22.41 29.28 -3.66
CA GLY A 316 -23.14 30.12 -4.59
C GLY A 316 -22.26 30.87 -5.58
N SER A 317 -22.88 31.67 -6.46
CA SER A 317 -22.14 32.52 -7.41
C SER A 317 -21.52 33.73 -6.69
N PRO A 318 -20.24 34.12 -6.98
CA PRO A 318 -19.35 33.64 -8.05
C PRO A 318 -18.38 32.56 -7.62
N LEU A 319 -18.32 32.16 -6.35
CA LEU A 319 -17.32 31.25 -5.81
C LEU A 319 -17.54 29.78 -6.22
N ALA A 320 -18.77 29.38 -6.54
CA ALA A 320 -19.09 28.03 -6.98
C ALA A 320 -18.19 27.57 -8.15
N GLY A 321 -17.94 28.44 -9.14
CA GLY A 321 -17.07 28.17 -10.29
C GLY A 321 -15.58 28.02 -9.95
N ARG A 322 -15.17 28.24 -8.69
CA ARG A 322 -13.79 28.08 -8.22
C ARG A 322 -13.53 26.73 -7.53
N VAL A 323 -14.51 25.85 -7.53
CA VAL A 323 -14.40 24.49 -7.02
C VAL A 323 -14.66 23.49 -8.13
N ALA A 324 -13.88 22.40 -8.20
CA ALA A 324 -14.06 21.35 -9.18
C ALA A 324 -13.75 19.95 -8.57
N ALA A 325 -14.19 18.89 -9.26
CA ALA A 325 -13.74 17.54 -9.00
C ALA A 325 -12.56 17.17 -9.89
N TYR A 326 -11.67 16.29 -9.41
CA TYR A 326 -10.55 15.71 -10.15
C TYR A 326 -10.50 14.21 -9.90
N ARG A 327 -10.53 13.40 -10.95
CA ARG A 327 -10.52 11.94 -10.80
C ARG A 327 -9.90 11.20 -11.97
N GLY A 328 -9.46 9.99 -11.73
CA GLY A 328 -9.14 9.05 -12.79
C GLY A 328 -10.38 8.79 -13.67
N GLY A 329 -10.19 8.82 -14.98
CA GLY A 329 -11.26 8.66 -15.97
C GLY A 329 -11.62 9.96 -16.70
N TYR A 330 -11.17 11.12 -16.26
CA TYR A 330 -11.18 12.34 -17.08
C TYR A 330 -10.12 12.24 -18.19
N LEU A 331 -10.36 12.92 -19.29
CA LEU A 331 -9.38 13.02 -20.37
C LEU A 331 -8.09 13.70 -19.87
N ALA A 332 -6.95 13.33 -20.44
CA ALA A 332 -5.67 13.85 -20.02
C ALA A 332 -5.57 15.40 -20.16
N GLU A 333 -6.27 15.94 -21.16
CA GLU A 333 -6.36 17.41 -21.40
C GLU A 333 -7.17 18.10 -20.30
N GLU A 334 -8.31 17.54 -19.93
CA GLU A 334 -9.16 18.06 -18.85
C GLU A 334 -8.42 18.08 -17.52
N ARG A 335 -7.70 16.99 -17.20
CA ARG A 335 -6.90 16.92 -15.98
C ARG A 335 -5.83 18.00 -15.95
N ARG A 336 -5.08 18.19 -17.04
CA ARG A 336 -4.05 19.24 -17.15
C ARG A 336 -4.67 20.66 -17.03
N ALA A 337 -5.85 20.87 -17.59
CA ALA A 337 -6.55 22.14 -17.45
C ALA A 337 -6.93 22.45 -16.00
N LEU A 338 -7.42 21.45 -15.25
CA LEU A 338 -7.74 21.58 -13.82
C LEU A 338 -6.48 21.81 -12.97
N GLU A 339 -5.40 21.09 -13.24
CA GLU A 339 -4.09 21.27 -12.59
C GLU A 339 -3.57 22.71 -12.79
N GLY A 340 -3.56 23.19 -14.03
CA GLY A 340 -3.15 24.55 -14.35
C GLY A 340 -4.06 25.62 -13.76
N ALA A 341 -5.38 25.36 -13.65
CA ALA A 341 -6.33 26.25 -13.03
C ALA A 341 -6.11 26.35 -11.51
N LEU A 342 -5.75 25.25 -10.85
CA LEU A 342 -5.42 25.25 -9.42
C LEU A 342 -4.07 25.95 -9.15
N GLN A 343 -3.05 25.68 -9.97
CA GLN A 343 -1.73 26.32 -9.86
C GLN A 343 -1.82 27.84 -10.06
N SER A 344 -2.59 28.29 -11.07
CA SER A 344 -2.79 29.72 -11.35
C SER A 344 -3.73 30.43 -10.37
N GLY A 345 -4.36 29.70 -9.42
CA GLY A 345 -5.32 30.24 -8.48
C GLY A 345 -6.69 30.59 -9.10
N LYS A 346 -6.99 30.14 -10.33
CA LYS A 346 -8.33 30.22 -10.92
C LYS A 346 -9.29 29.32 -10.17
N LEU A 347 -8.84 28.11 -9.80
CA LEU A 347 -9.53 27.26 -8.83
C LEU A 347 -8.93 27.49 -7.44
N LEU A 348 -9.80 27.45 -6.44
CA LEU A 348 -9.43 27.49 -5.02
C LEU A 348 -9.70 26.13 -4.34
N GLY A 349 -10.72 25.41 -4.79
CA GLY A 349 -11.09 24.12 -4.25
C GLY A 349 -11.00 22.99 -5.27
N LEU A 350 -10.41 21.86 -4.89
CA LEU A 350 -10.37 20.67 -5.75
C LEU A 350 -10.62 19.41 -4.91
N ALA A 351 -11.69 18.66 -5.22
CA ALA A 351 -11.96 17.38 -4.59
C ALA A 351 -11.39 16.25 -5.45
N SER A 352 -10.50 15.44 -4.90
CA SER A 352 -9.76 14.43 -5.65
C SER A 352 -9.74 13.07 -4.97
N THR A 353 -9.57 12.03 -5.78
CA THR A 353 -9.11 10.71 -5.29
C THR A 353 -7.57 10.71 -5.15
N SER A 354 -6.99 9.56 -4.80
CA SER A 354 -5.51 9.36 -4.82
C SER A 354 -4.84 9.70 -6.17
N ALA A 355 -5.61 10.07 -7.20
CA ALA A 355 -5.07 10.49 -8.50
C ALA A 355 -4.18 11.75 -8.43
N LEU A 356 -4.35 12.62 -7.41
CA LEU A 356 -3.47 13.75 -7.13
C LEU A 356 -2.38 13.45 -6.10
N GLU A 357 -2.35 12.25 -5.54
CA GLU A 357 -1.35 11.83 -4.55
C GLU A 357 0.01 11.59 -5.20
N LEU A 358 0.02 10.98 -6.40
CA LEU A 358 1.24 10.57 -7.12
C LEU A 358 1.32 11.19 -8.52
N GLY A 359 2.51 11.65 -8.89
CA GLY A 359 2.85 12.00 -10.28
C GLY A 359 2.21 13.28 -10.83
N VAL A 360 1.70 14.16 -9.99
CA VAL A 360 1.15 15.47 -10.41
C VAL A 360 1.86 16.58 -9.63
N ASP A 361 2.31 17.59 -10.34
CA ASP A 361 2.98 18.75 -9.74
C ASP A 361 1.94 19.75 -9.21
N VAL A 362 1.20 19.32 -8.20
CA VAL A 362 0.32 20.19 -7.41
C VAL A 362 0.87 20.22 -6.00
N SER A 363 1.76 21.18 -5.77
CA SER A 363 2.36 21.45 -4.46
C SER A 363 2.13 22.90 -4.05
N GLY A 364 2.43 23.23 -2.81
CA GLY A 364 2.28 24.60 -2.30
C GLY A 364 0.84 25.06 -2.13
N LEU A 365 -0.05 24.11 -1.78
CA LEU A 365 -1.42 24.42 -1.36
C LEU A 365 -1.43 25.03 0.05
N ASP A 366 -2.44 25.84 0.33
CA ASP A 366 -2.59 26.43 1.66
C ASP A 366 -3.17 25.41 2.66
N ALA A 367 -4.10 24.54 2.19
CA ALA A 367 -4.71 23.50 2.98
C ALA A 367 -4.94 22.18 2.23
N VAL A 368 -4.89 21.07 2.97
CA VAL A 368 -5.27 19.75 2.51
C VAL A 368 -6.23 19.11 3.50
N LEU A 369 -7.35 18.61 3.01
CA LEU A 369 -8.35 17.87 3.79
C LEU A 369 -8.32 16.40 3.33
N MET A 370 -8.29 15.47 4.26
CA MET A 370 -8.31 14.04 4.01
C MET A 370 -9.58 13.43 4.60
N ALA A 371 -10.53 13.04 3.75
CA ALA A 371 -11.80 12.43 4.18
C ALA A 371 -11.60 10.92 4.44
N GLY A 372 -11.11 10.63 5.61
CA GLY A 372 -10.70 9.33 6.12
C GLY A 372 -9.21 9.05 5.93
N TYR A 373 -8.69 8.18 6.78
CA TYR A 373 -7.32 7.68 6.69
C TYR A 373 -7.09 6.96 5.34
N PRO A 374 -6.05 7.32 4.58
CA PRO A 374 -5.89 6.82 3.20
C PRO A 374 -5.43 5.35 3.11
N GLY A 375 -5.30 4.66 4.24
CA GLY A 375 -4.93 3.25 4.33
C GLY A 375 -3.46 2.99 4.68
N THR A 376 -2.58 3.99 4.53
CA THR A 376 -1.18 3.92 4.98
C THR A 376 -0.71 5.29 5.47
N ARG A 377 0.23 5.30 6.42
CA ARG A 377 0.92 6.54 6.84
C ARG A 377 1.70 7.15 5.69
N ALA A 378 2.26 6.32 4.79
CA ALA A 378 2.93 6.80 3.59
C ALA A 378 2.00 7.67 2.74
N SER A 379 0.79 7.20 2.41
CA SER A 379 -0.23 7.96 1.70
C SER A 379 -0.68 9.19 2.49
N LEU A 380 -0.85 9.07 3.82
CA LEU A 380 -1.21 10.20 4.69
C LEU A 380 -0.20 11.35 4.53
N TRP A 381 1.09 11.03 4.65
CA TRP A 381 2.16 12.02 4.51
C TRP A 381 2.34 12.51 3.08
N GLN A 382 2.05 11.69 2.07
CA GLN A 382 2.06 12.11 0.66
C GLN A 382 0.93 13.11 0.37
N GLN A 383 -0.25 12.88 0.91
CA GLN A 383 -1.40 13.80 0.79
C GLN A 383 -1.15 15.08 1.59
N ALA A 384 -0.77 14.97 2.86
CA ALA A 384 -0.45 16.11 3.71
C ALA A 384 0.69 16.97 3.16
N GLY A 385 1.71 16.33 2.56
CA GLY A 385 2.86 17.00 1.94
C GLY A 385 2.53 17.80 0.67
N ARG A 386 1.28 17.77 0.17
CA ARG A 386 0.80 18.70 -0.86
C ARG A 386 0.52 20.09 -0.29
N ALA A 387 0.30 20.21 1.03
CA ALA A 387 0.19 21.48 1.73
C ALA A 387 1.59 22.04 2.06
N GLY A 388 1.74 23.35 1.91
CA GLY A 388 2.94 24.09 2.30
C GLY A 388 3.77 24.58 1.12
N ARG A 389 4.21 25.82 1.24
CA ARG A 389 5.24 26.47 0.45
C ARG A 389 6.43 26.75 1.37
N GLU A 390 7.60 26.95 0.79
CA GLU A 390 8.88 27.11 1.51
C GLU A 390 8.88 28.09 2.71
N ALA A 391 7.95 29.04 2.75
CA ALA A 391 7.92 30.08 3.80
C ALA A 391 6.55 30.33 4.45
N GLN A 392 5.46 29.69 4.01
CA GLN A 392 4.12 29.95 4.52
C GLN A 392 3.57 28.75 5.30
N GLY A 393 2.96 29.01 6.46
CA GLY A 393 2.29 27.97 7.25
C GLY A 393 1.13 27.34 6.47
N ALA A 394 1.04 26.02 6.53
CA ALA A 394 0.03 25.23 5.87
C ALA A 394 -0.83 24.45 6.88
N LEU A 395 -1.99 23.99 6.41
CA LEU A 395 -2.92 23.17 7.20
C LEU A 395 -3.18 21.82 6.52
N ALA A 396 -3.01 20.73 7.29
CA ALA A 396 -3.51 19.41 6.92
C ALA A 396 -4.58 18.98 7.93
N VAL A 397 -5.69 18.42 7.47
CA VAL A 397 -6.76 17.93 8.36
C VAL A 397 -7.12 16.50 7.98
N LEU A 398 -6.98 15.57 8.92
CA LEU A 398 -7.53 14.22 8.82
C LEU A 398 -8.92 14.21 9.43
N ILE A 399 -9.94 13.95 8.63
CA ILE A 399 -11.35 13.88 9.02
C ILE A 399 -11.70 12.41 9.18
N ALA A 400 -11.95 11.95 10.40
CA ALA A 400 -12.24 10.56 10.70
C ALA A 400 -13.52 10.07 10.00
N ARG A 401 -13.45 8.86 9.44
CA ARG A 401 -14.64 8.10 9.08
C ARG A 401 -15.23 7.44 10.32
N ASP A 402 -16.48 7.07 10.22
CA ASP A 402 -17.15 6.25 11.22
C ASP A 402 -16.69 4.78 11.03
N ASP A 403 -15.46 4.48 11.45
CA ASP A 403 -14.87 3.13 11.46
C ASP A 403 -13.79 3.02 12.58
N PRO A 404 -13.46 1.78 13.03
CA PRO A 404 -12.58 1.59 14.19
C PRO A 404 -11.19 2.20 14.02
N LEU A 405 -10.58 2.12 12.83
CA LEU A 405 -9.24 2.62 12.58
C LEU A 405 -9.17 4.14 12.61
N ASP A 406 -10.06 4.81 11.89
CA ASP A 406 -10.06 6.26 11.81
C ASP A 406 -10.36 6.87 13.18
N THR A 407 -11.35 6.31 13.91
CA THR A 407 -11.71 6.74 15.27
C THR A 407 -10.52 6.53 16.23
N TYR A 408 -9.88 5.37 16.19
CA TYR A 408 -8.68 5.13 17.01
C TYR A 408 -7.59 6.17 16.72
N LEU A 409 -7.29 6.45 15.45
CA LEU A 409 -6.22 7.37 15.06
C LEU A 409 -6.46 8.82 15.51
N VAL A 410 -7.70 9.30 15.53
CA VAL A 410 -7.97 10.69 15.96
C VAL A 410 -7.96 10.86 17.49
N HIS A 411 -8.08 9.76 18.24
CA HIS A 411 -7.97 9.74 19.71
C HIS A 411 -6.59 9.28 20.20
N HIS A 412 -5.77 8.67 19.32
CA HIS A 412 -4.40 8.21 19.62
C HIS A 412 -3.38 8.86 18.67
N PRO A 413 -3.12 10.17 18.80
CA PRO A 413 -2.25 10.92 17.88
C PRO A 413 -0.82 10.36 17.83
N GLU A 414 -0.32 9.73 18.91
CA GLU A 414 0.97 9.06 18.96
C GLU A 414 1.08 7.93 17.92
N ALA A 415 -0.02 7.28 17.58
CA ALA A 415 -0.05 6.26 16.53
C ALA A 415 0.30 6.82 15.15
N LEU A 416 0.05 8.10 14.90
CA LEU A 416 0.38 8.78 13.65
C LEU A 416 1.73 9.50 13.69
N PHE A 417 2.04 10.20 14.80
CA PHE A 417 3.14 11.16 14.87
C PHE A 417 4.40 10.61 15.54
N ALA A 418 4.26 9.69 16.51
CA ALA A 418 5.40 9.11 17.23
C ALA A 418 5.97 7.84 16.58
N ASN A 419 5.21 7.18 15.73
CA ASN A 419 5.63 5.93 15.10
C ASN A 419 6.17 6.15 13.67
N PRO A 420 7.21 5.39 13.25
CA PRO A 420 7.67 5.42 11.86
C PRO A 420 6.58 4.93 10.91
N VAL A 421 6.70 5.29 9.63
CA VAL A 421 5.81 4.76 8.58
C VAL A 421 5.95 3.24 8.52
N GLU A 422 4.87 2.55 8.22
CA GLU A 422 4.78 1.08 8.21
C GLU A 422 5.83 0.46 7.25
N ALA A 423 6.34 -0.71 7.61
CA ALA A 423 7.16 -1.51 6.71
C ALA A 423 6.29 -2.05 5.55
N THR A 424 6.82 -1.99 4.34
CA THR A 424 6.16 -2.58 3.17
C THR A 424 6.18 -4.10 3.27
N VAL A 425 5.01 -4.73 3.29
CA VAL A 425 4.84 -6.18 3.38
C VAL A 425 4.71 -6.76 1.97
N LEU A 426 5.52 -7.76 1.65
CA LEU A 426 5.42 -8.59 0.44
C LEU A 426 6.10 -9.93 0.69
N ASP A 427 5.59 -10.99 0.04
CA ASP A 427 6.13 -12.35 0.11
C ASP A 427 6.45 -12.89 -1.30
N PRO A 428 7.68 -12.70 -1.79
CA PRO A 428 8.10 -13.24 -3.09
C PRO A 428 8.17 -14.76 -3.13
N ASP A 429 8.30 -15.43 -1.98
CA ASP A 429 8.42 -16.88 -1.86
C ASP A 429 7.08 -17.62 -1.84
N ASN A 430 5.95 -16.88 -1.84
CA ASN A 430 4.62 -17.45 -1.94
C ASN A 430 4.52 -18.36 -3.17
N PRO A 431 4.22 -19.68 -3.00
CA PRO A 431 4.17 -20.64 -4.11
C PRO A 431 3.18 -20.29 -5.22
N HIS A 432 2.06 -19.63 -4.87
CA HIS A 432 1.04 -19.22 -5.84
C HIS A 432 1.53 -18.05 -6.72
N VAL A 433 2.41 -17.20 -6.20
CA VAL A 433 3.10 -16.16 -6.95
C VAL A 433 4.28 -16.74 -7.73
N LEU A 434 5.14 -17.50 -7.07
CA LEU A 434 6.40 -17.96 -7.63
C LEU A 434 6.22 -18.97 -8.76
N ALA A 435 5.33 -19.95 -8.61
CA ALA A 435 5.16 -21.02 -9.59
C ALA A 435 4.88 -20.54 -11.03
N PRO A 436 3.91 -19.64 -11.29
CA PRO A 436 3.68 -19.12 -12.63
C PRO A 436 4.84 -18.25 -13.13
N HIS A 437 5.62 -17.57 -12.25
CA HIS A 437 6.82 -16.85 -12.67
C HIS A 437 7.96 -17.77 -13.06
N LEU A 438 8.12 -18.93 -12.41
CA LEU A 438 9.09 -19.97 -12.85
C LEU A 438 8.73 -20.50 -14.25
N CYS A 439 7.43 -20.71 -14.53
CA CYS A 439 6.97 -21.07 -15.86
C CYS A 439 7.31 -19.99 -16.91
N ALA A 440 7.07 -18.71 -16.59
CA ALA A 440 7.40 -17.59 -17.45
C ALA A 440 8.91 -17.46 -17.68
N ALA A 441 9.71 -17.63 -16.63
CA ALA A 441 11.17 -17.63 -16.71
C ALA A 441 11.71 -18.77 -17.58
N ALA A 442 11.14 -19.98 -17.45
CA ALA A 442 11.49 -21.15 -18.28
C ALA A 442 11.11 -20.95 -19.75
N ALA A 443 10.04 -20.18 -20.03
CA ALA A 443 9.65 -19.84 -21.40
C ALA A 443 10.56 -18.77 -22.04
N GLU A 444 11.12 -17.88 -21.24
CA GLU A 444 12.10 -16.88 -21.68
C GLU A 444 13.45 -17.52 -22.01
N LEU A 445 13.94 -18.31 -21.09
CA LEU A 445 15.18 -19.10 -21.20
C LEU A 445 15.00 -20.36 -20.36
N PRO A 446 15.53 -21.54 -20.77
CA PRO A 446 15.52 -22.72 -19.91
C PRO A 446 16.10 -22.41 -18.53
N LEU A 447 15.41 -22.82 -17.45
CA LEU A 447 15.86 -22.62 -16.09
C LEU A 447 16.98 -23.61 -15.77
N THR A 448 17.99 -23.15 -15.06
CA THR A 448 19.12 -23.96 -14.56
C THR A 448 19.12 -23.92 -13.03
N ASP A 449 19.85 -24.87 -12.41
CA ASP A 449 19.94 -24.91 -10.93
C ASP A 449 20.53 -23.60 -10.36
N THR A 450 21.47 -22.97 -11.08
CA THR A 450 22.03 -21.66 -10.68
C THR A 450 21.01 -20.51 -10.73
N ASP A 451 19.97 -20.63 -11.57
CA ASP A 451 18.90 -19.62 -11.61
C ASP A 451 18.01 -19.68 -10.37
N LEU A 452 17.90 -20.85 -9.71
CA LEU A 452 16.95 -21.05 -8.60
C LEU A 452 17.30 -20.21 -7.37
N GLU A 453 18.58 -19.98 -7.11
CA GLU A 453 19.03 -19.10 -6.03
C GLU A 453 18.46 -17.67 -6.17
N LEU A 454 18.29 -17.22 -7.41
CA LEU A 454 17.73 -15.91 -7.72
C LEU A 454 16.25 -15.80 -7.32
N PHE A 455 15.50 -16.90 -7.47
CA PHE A 455 14.05 -16.93 -7.24
C PHE A 455 13.66 -17.19 -5.77
N GLY A 456 14.59 -17.63 -4.94
CA GLY A 456 14.39 -17.90 -3.51
C GLY A 456 14.27 -19.38 -3.17
N PRO A 457 14.25 -19.71 -1.86
CA PRO A 457 14.33 -21.10 -1.38
C PRO A 457 13.13 -21.96 -1.81
N SER A 458 11.97 -21.37 -2.04
CA SER A 458 10.77 -22.08 -2.47
C SER A 458 10.79 -22.50 -3.96
N ALA A 459 11.78 -22.06 -4.74
CA ALA A 459 11.82 -22.34 -6.18
C ALA A 459 12.11 -23.80 -6.49
N ALA A 460 13.13 -24.39 -5.87
CA ALA A 460 13.53 -25.77 -6.13
C ALA A 460 12.43 -26.80 -5.80
N PRO A 461 11.72 -26.73 -4.66
CA PRO A 461 10.62 -27.64 -4.35
C PRO A 461 9.43 -27.56 -5.32
N LEU A 462 9.23 -26.43 -6.01
CA LEU A 462 8.12 -26.23 -6.94
C LEU A 462 8.35 -26.90 -8.32
N LEU A 463 9.59 -27.09 -8.75
CA LEU A 463 9.88 -27.63 -10.08
C LEU A 463 9.31 -29.03 -10.33
N PRO A 464 9.45 -30.02 -9.42
CA PRO A 464 8.82 -31.33 -9.58
C PRO A 464 7.29 -31.24 -9.66
N VAL A 465 6.67 -30.35 -8.90
CA VAL A 465 5.21 -30.13 -8.91
C VAL A 465 4.77 -29.58 -10.28
N LEU A 466 5.53 -28.64 -10.83
CA LEU A 466 5.25 -28.07 -12.15
C LEU A 466 5.47 -29.06 -13.28
N GLU A 467 6.44 -29.98 -13.13
CA GLU A 467 6.66 -31.09 -14.07
C GLU A 467 5.50 -32.09 -14.03
N GLN A 468 5.08 -32.50 -12.83
CA GLN A 468 3.94 -33.41 -12.65
C GLN A 468 2.65 -32.84 -13.27
N ARG A 469 2.46 -31.51 -13.20
CA ARG A 469 1.34 -30.81 -13.86
C ARG A 469 1.52 -30.64 -15.38
N GLY A 470 2.64 -31.13 -15.93
CA GLY A 470 2.97 -31.02 -17.33
C GLY A 470 3.17 -29.57 -17.83
N LEU A 471 3.57 -28.67 -16.97
CA LEU A 471 3.85 -27.26 -17.27
C LEU A 471 5.33 -27.06 -17.62
N LEU A 472 6.22 -27.71 -16.89
CA LEU A 472 7.65 -27.76 -17.17
C LEU A 472 8.09 -29.17 -17.53
N ARG A 473 9.23 -29.30 -18.20
CA ARG A 473 9.89 -30.55 -18.46
C ARG A 473 11.39 -30.39 -18.32
N ARG A 474 12.04 -31.37 -17.64
CA ARG A 474 13.48 -31.40 -17.48
C ARG A 474 14.15 -31.94 -18.72
N ARG A 475 15.23 -31.32 -19.19
CA ARG A 475 16.10 -31.78 -20.28
C ARG A 475 17.22 -32.70 -19.75
N PRO A 476 17.88 -33.44 -20.65
CA PRO A 476 19.03 -34.24 -20.26
C PRO A 476 20.21 -33.44 -19.67
N ASP A 477 20.35 -32.17 -20.04
CA ASP A 477 21.34 -31.22 -19.49
C ASP A 477 20.97 -30.68 -18.12
N GLY A 478 19.88 -31.15 -17.52
CA GLY A 478 19.38 -30.71 -16.24
C GLY A 478 18.49 -29.45 -16.26
N SER A 479 18.44 -28.75 -17.39
CA SER A 479 17.61 -27.51 -17.49
C SER A 479 16.11 -27.79 -17.65
N TRP A 480 15.29 -26.83 -17.21
CA TRP A 480 13.83 -26.91 -17.28
C TRP A 480 13.29 -25.97 -18.34
N TYR A 481 12.31 -26.41 -19.15
CA TYR A 481 11.70 -25.60 -20.18
C TYR A 481 10.17 -25.67 -20.14
N TRP A 482 9.52 -24.61 -20.64
CA TRP A 482 8.07 -24.49 -20.79
C TRP A 482 7.55 -25.40 -21.88
N THR A 483 6.47 -26.14 -21.64
CA THR A 483 5.98 -27.20 -22.52
C THR A 483 4.77 -26.81 -23.37
N ARG A 484 4.06 -25.72 -23.00
CA ARG A 484 2.80 -25.34 -23.63
C ARG A 484 3.01 -24.37 -24.80
N ARG A 485 2.04 -24.34 -25.75
CA ARG A 485 2.05 -23.38 -26.87
C ARG A 485 1.63 -21.96 -26.46
N GLU A 486 0.77 -21.84 -25.44
CA GLU A 486 0.36 -20.57 -24.86
C GLU A 486 1.55 -19.83 -24.21
N ARG A 487 1.45 -18.51 -24.16
CA ARG A 487 2.49 -17.70 -23.53
C ARG A 487 2.42 -17.87 -22.00
N ALA A 488 3.49 -18.33 -21.40
CA ALA A 488 3.55 -18.55 -19.96
C ALA A 488 3.29 -17.25 -19.16
N ALA A 489 3.69 -16.09 -19.69
CA ALA A 489 3.46 -14.80 -19.08
C ALA A 489 1.95 -14.43 -18.96
N ASP A 490 1.10 -14.95 -19.85
CA ASP A 490 -0.34 -14.64 -19.79
C ASP A 490 -1.06 -15.38 -18.66
N ARG A 491 -0.40 -16.36 -18.04
CA ARG A 491 -0.89 -17.06 -16.82
C ARG A 491 -0.66 -16.28 -15.54
N VAL A 492 0.06 -15.17 -15.58
CA VAL A 492 0.32 -14.31 -14.44
C VAL A 492 -0.48 -13.03 -14.57
N ASP A 493 -1.43 -12.83 -13.68
CA ASP A 493 -2.05 -11.54 -13.47
C ASP A 493 -1.39 -10.86 -12.27
N LEU A 494 -0.66 -9.77 -12.52
CA LEU A 494 0.07 -9.08 -11.46
C LEU A 494 -0.86 -8.41 -10.43
N ARG A 495 -2.11 -8.12 -10.82
CA ARG A 495 -3.05 -7.34 -10.00
C ARG A 495 -4.32 -8.09 -9.62
N GLY A 496 -4.54 -9.26 -10.21
CA GLY A 496 -5.71 -10.09 -9.95
C GLY A 496 -5.52 -11.01 -8.73
N SER A 497 -6.61 -11.39 -8.12
CA SER A 497 -6.66 -12.37 -7.02
C SER A 497 -6.66 -13.83 -7.49
N GLY A 498 -6.43 -14.05 -8.79
CA GLY A 498 -6.46 -15.36 -9.45
C GLY A 498 -7.81 -15.67 -10.11
N GLY A 499 -7.81 -16.53 -11.13
CA GLY A 499 -8.99 -16.86 -11.94
C GLY A 499 -9.20 -15.92 -13.12
N SER A 500 -10.09 -16.31 -14.05
CA SER A 500 -10.46 -15.47 -15.20
C SER A 500 -11.46 -14.41 -14.75
N PRO A 501 -11.21 -13.11 -15.06
CA PRO A 501 -12.18 -12.06 -14.74
C PRO A 501 -13.53 -12.34 -15.41
N VAL A 502 -14.63 -12.11 -14.69
CA VAL A 502 -15.98 -12.25 -15.20
C VAL A 502 -16.33 -11.02 -16.03
N GLN A 503 -16.72 -11.23 -17.29
CA GLN A 503 -17.15 -10.18 -18.20
C GLN A 503 -18.59 -9.78 -17.91
N ILE A 504 -18.87 -8.47 -17.83
CA ILE A 504 -20.22 -7.93 -17.65
C ILE A 504 -20.72 -7.52 -19.02
N VAL A 505 -21.73 -8.22 -19.51
CA VAL A 505 -22.28 -8.04 -20.86
C VAL A 505 -23.74 -7.60 -20.78
N GLU A 506 -24.08 -6.52 -21.48
CA GLU A 506 -25.45 -6.05 -21.59
C GLU A 506 -26.26 -6.99 -22.49
N ALA A 507 -27.28 -7.66 -21.95
CA ALA A 507 -28.02 -8.72 -22.63
C ALA A 507 -28.71 -8.26 -23.92
N SER A 508 -29.22 -7.02 -23.95
CA SER A 508 -29.97 -6.46 -25.08
C SER A 508 -29.09 -6.12 -26.30
N THR A 509 -27.81 -5.77 -26.06
CA THR A 509 -26.90 -5.25 -27.10
C THR A 509 -25.70 -6.13 -27.36
N GLY A 510 -25.38 -7.07 -26.47
CA GLY A 510 -24.14 -7.85 -26.47
C GLY A 510 -22.89 -7.01 -26.13
N ARG A 511 -23.05 -5.77 -25.68
CA ARG A 511 -21.96 -4.85 -25.39
C ARG A 511 -21.26 -5.25 -24.09
N LEU A 512 -19.93 -5.38 -24.14
CA LEU A 512 -19.10 -5.52 -22.97
C LEU A 512 -19.05 -4.19 -22.21
N LEU A 513 -19.56 -4.17 -20.98
CA LEU A 513 -19.53 -3.01 -20.09
C LEU A 513 -18.22 -2.93 -19.31
N GLY A 514 -17.70 -4.07 -18.84
CA GLY A 514 -16.50 -4.13 -18.02
C GLY A 514 -16.21 -5.54 -17.54
N THR A 515 -15.32 -5.65 -16.58
CA THR A 515 -14.98 -6.92 -15.94
C THR A 515 -14.99 -6.78 -14.42
N VAL A 516 -15.27 -7.89 -13.73
CA VAL A 516 -15.17 -8.04 -12.28
C VAL A 516 -14.20 -9.18 -11.98
N ASP A 517 -13.40 -9.01 -10.95
CA ASP A 517 -12.50 -10.06 -10.47
C ASP A 517 -13.30 -11.33 -10.12
N ALA A 518 -12.75 -12.50 -10.47
CA ALA A 518 -13.40 -13.78 -10.20
C ALA A 518 -13.73 -13.97 -8.71
N ALA A 519 -12.89 -13.43 -7.82
CA ALA A 519 -13.12 -13.50 -6.37
C ALA A 519 -14.34 -12.70 -5.94
N ALA A 520 -14.61 -11.56 -6.55
CA ALA A 520 -15.71 -10.67 -6.21
C ALA A 520 -17.01 -10.98 -6.98
N ALA A 521 -16.97 -11.84 -8.01
CA ALA A 521 -18.11 -12.08 -8.89
C ALA A 521 -19.33 -12.64 -8.13
N HIS A 522 -19.15 -13.61 -7.22
CA HIS A 522 -20.21 -14.22 -6.45
C HIS A 522 -20.95 -13.23 -5.54
N THR A 523 -20.25 -12.20 -5.05
CA THR A 523 -20.82 -11.19 -4.14
C THR A 523 -21.39 -9.96 -4.86
N THR A 524 -20.90 -9.66 -6.08
CA THR A 524 -21.20 -8.36 -6.74
C THR A 524 -22.01 -8.47 -8.01
N VAL A 525 -21.93 -9.62 -8.73
CA VAL A 525 -22.62 -9.84 -10.00
C VAL A 525 -23.36 -11.18 -10.05
N HIS A 526 -23.79 -11.71 -8.89
CA HIS A 526 -24.68 -12.86 -8.82
C HIS A 526 -26.05 -12.58 -9.48
N THR A 527 -26.77 -13.60 -9.89
CA THR A 527 -28.14 -13.45 -10.42
C THR A 527 -29.01 -12.67 -9.45
N GLY A 528 -29.67 -11.62 -9.93
CA GLY A 528 -30.49 -10.69 -9.13
C GLY A 528 -29.71 -9.55 -8.46
N ALA A 529 -28.39 -9.46 -8.58
CA ALA A 529 -27.61 -8.35 -8.05
C ALA A 529 -27.91 -7.03 -8.78
N VAL A 530 -27.84 -5.93 -8.06
CA VAL A 530 -27.90 -4.58 -8.61
C VAL A 530 -26.47 -4.10 -8.84
N HIS A 531 -26.07 -3.97 -10.11
CA HIS A 531 -24.75 -3.52 -10.51
C HIS A 531 -24.78 -2.08 -11.03
N ILE A 532 -23.81 -1.25 -10.62
CA ILE A 532 -23.71 0.14 -11.09
C ILE A 532 -22.48 0.29 -11.97
N HIS A 533 -22.69 0.71 -13.23
CA HIS A 533 -21.64 0.97 -14.18
C HIS A 533 -21.77 2.37 -14.79
N GLN A 534 -20.76 3.22 -14.64
CA GLN A 534 -20.73 4.61 -15.15
C GLN A 534 -22.00 5.42 -14.78
N GLY A 535 -22.48 5.29 -13.54
CA GLY A 535 -23.66 6.01 -13.04
C GLY A 535 -25.02 5.45 -13.53
N ARG A 536 -24.99 4.37 -14.33
CA ARG A 536 -26.21 3.64 -14.75
C ARG A 536 -26.37 2.38 -13.92
N THR A 537 -27.58 2.08 -13.56
CA THR A 537 -27.94 0.90 -12.77
C THR A 537 -28.36 -0.23 -13.71
N TYR A 538 -27.92 -1.44 -13.40
CA TYR A 538 -28.22 -2.68 -14.11
C TYR A 538 -28.64 -3.76 -13.11
N LEU A 539 -29.56 -4.60 -13.54
CA LEU A 539 -29.92 -5.83 -12.82
C LEU A 539 -29.22 -7.02 -13.50
N VAL A 540 -28.49 -7.81 -12.72
CA VAL A 540 -27.84 -9.03 -13.22
C VAL A 540 -28.93 -10.09 -13.42
N ARG A 541 -29.07 -10.55 -14.66
CA ARG A 541 -30.02 -11.57 -15.04
C ARG A 541 -29.51 -12.98 -14.85
N ASP A 542 -28.22 -13.16 -15.15
CA ASP A 542 -27.56 -14.44 -15.04
C ASP A 542 -26.06 -14.29 -14.82
N LEU A 543 -25.48 -15.22 -14.06
CA LEU A 543 -24.03 -15.36 -13.87
C LEU A 543 -23.62 -16.77 -14.31
N ASP A 544 -23.03 -16.85 -15.51
CA ASP A 544 -22.43 -18.07 -16.04
C ASP A 544 -20.95 -18.15 -15.62
N LEU A 545 -20.68 -19.05 -14.69
CA LEU A 545 -19.32 -19.28 -14.16
C LEU A 545 -18.45 -20.11 -15.12
N GLU A 546 -19.04 -20.93 -16.01
CA GLU A 546 -18.29 -21.74 -16.96
C GLU A 546 -17.68 -20.86 -18.05
N THR A 547 -18.45 -19.92 -18.58
CA THR A 547 -17.98 -18.96 -19.58
C THR A 547 -17.38 -17.69 -18.99
N SER A 548 -17.47 -17.50 -17.66
CA SER A 548 -17.05 -16.29 -16.94
C SER A 548 -17.76 -15.02 -17.48
N VAL A 549 -19.08 -15.09 -17.65
CA VAL A 549 -19.92 -13.98 -18.15
C VAL A 549 -21.08 -13.72 -17.19
N ALA A 550 -21.30 -12.45 -16.85
CA ALA A 550 -22.49 -11.95 -16.17
C ALA A 550 -23.34 -11.15 -17.17
N LEU A 551 -24.56 -11.60 -17.43
CA LEU A 551 -25.53 -10.93 -18.28
C LEU A 551 -26.31 -9.90 -17.46
N VAL A 552 -26.32 -8.65 -17.90
CA VAL A 552 -26.98 -7.55 -17.19
C VAL A 552 -27.98 -6.84 -18.11
N GLU A 553 -29.02 -6.28 -17.49
CA GLU A 553 -30.07 -5.49 -18.17
C GLU A 553 -30.20 -4.13 -17.46
N ALA A 554 -30.32 -3.05 -18.25
CA ALA A 554 -30.53 -1.71 -17.71
C ALA A 554 -31.82 -1.68 -16.90
N ALA A 555 -31.76 -1.24 -15.65
CA ALA A 555 -32.90 -1.18 -14.73
C ALA A 555 -32.66 -0.06 -13.70
N ASP A 556 -33.70 0.43 -13.07
CA ASP A 556 -33.60 1.42 -11.99
C ASP A 556 -34.42 0.98 -10.77
N PRO A 557 -34.01 -0.10 -10.09
CA PRO A 557 -34.73 -0.59 -8.92
C PRO A 557 -34.58 0.40 -7.74
N PRO A 558 -35.62 0.56 -6.87
CA PRO A 558 -35.57 1.43 -5.70
C PRO A 558 -34.75 0.83 -4.54
N TYR A 559 -33.96 -0.19 -4.82
CA TYR A 559 -33.15 -0.92 -3.83
C TYR A 559 -31.74 -1.24 -4.34
N THR A 560 -30.85 -1.49 -3.40
CA THR A 560 -29.55 -2.13 -3.63
C THR A 560 -29.56 -3.56 -3.14
N THR A 561 -28.56 -4.35 -3.53
CA THR A 561 -28.40 -5.74 -3.07
C THR A 561 -27.12 -5.90 -2.26
N SER A 562 -27.17 -6.75 -1.23
CA SER A 562 -26.02 -7.13 -0.40
C SER A 562 -26.01 -8.67 -0.30
N ALA A 563 -24.96 -9.30 -0.77
CA ALA A 563 -24.79 -10.74 -0.68
C ALA A 563 -24.70 -11.20 0.78
N ARG A 564 -25.21 -12.41 1.04
CA ARG A 564 -25.05 -13.15 2.30
C ARG A 564 -24.22 -14.38 2.03
N ASP A 565 -23.19 -14.59 2.81
CA ASP A 565 -22.29 -15.72 2.67
C ASP A 565 -22.11 -16.46 4.00
N ILE A 566 -21.71 -17.72 3.88
CA ILE A 566 -21.31 -18.57 5.00
C ILE A 566 -19.83 -18.87 4.79
N THR A 567 -19.04 -18.66 5.84
CA THR A 567 -17.62 -18.92 5.82
C THR A 567 -17.26 -19.95 6.88
N SER A 568 -16.50 -20.97 6.50
CA SER A 568 -15.88 -21.93 7.40
C SER A 568 -14.36 -21.93 7.21
N ILE A 569 -13.62 -22.28 8.25
CA ILE A 569 -12.15 -22.30 8.24
C ILE A 569 -11.69 -23.61 8.86
N SER A 570 -10.58 -24.17 8.34
CA SER A 570 -9.91 -25.36 8.87
C SER A 570 -8.40 -25.12 8.92
N VAL A 571 -7.73 -25.58 9.96
CA VAL A 571 -6.27 -25.47 10.13
C VAL A 571 -5.59 -26.58 9.33
N LEU A 572 -4.78 -26.21 8.33
CA LEU A 572 -3.98 -27.16 7.53
C LEU A 572 -2.64 -27.47 8.20
N SER A 573 -1.97 -26.45 8.73
CA SER A 573 -0.73 -26.58 9.49
C SER A 573 -0.55 -25.41 10.45
N THR A 574 0.07 -25.68 11.59
CA THR A 574 0.53 -24.65 12.53
C THR A 574 2.04 -24.54 12.42
N ASP A 575 2.54 -23.40 12.02
CA ASP A 575 4.00 -23.19 11.84
C ASP A 575 4.66 -22.70 13.13
N THR A 576 3.95 -21.87 13.88
CA THR A 576 4.43 -21.28 15.14
C THR A 576 3.28 -21.08 16.10
N THR A 577 3.50 -21.41 17.36
CA THR A 577 2.59 -21.10 18.47
C THR A 577 3.39 -20.45 19.60
N VAL A 578 2.84 -19.39 20.18
CA VAL A 578 3.35 -18.74 21.37
C VAL A 578 2.28 -18.83 22.46
N GLU A 579 2.68 -19.25 23.63
CA GLU A 579 1.80 -19.32 24.80
C GLU A 579 1.77 -17.95 25.49
N TRP A 580 0.58 -17.45 25.74
CA TRP A 580 0.27 -16.25 26.49
C TRP A 580 -0.51 -16.64 27.76
N GLY A 581 0.23 -17.10 28.77
CA GLY A 581 -0.40 -17.79 29.89
C GLY A 581 -1.08 -19.08 29.43
N GLU A 582 -2.38 -19.22 29.69
CA GLU A 582 -3.20 -20.33 29.21
C GLU A 582 -3.76 -20.12 27.81
N ALA A 583 -3.79 -18.87 27.33
CA ALA A 583 -4.16 -18.54 25.96
C ALA A 583 -3.04 -18.89 24.97
N ARG A 584 -3.37 -19.07 23.71
CA ARG A 584 -2.39 -19.35 22.65
C ARG A 584 -2.59 -18.43 21.47
N LEU A 585 -1.47 -17.91 20.98
CA LEU A 585 -1.40 -17.23 19.70
C LEU A 585 -0.64 -18.09 18.70
N SER A 586 -1.26 -18.39 17.57
CA SER A 586 -0.69 -19.28 16.56
C SER A 586 -0.68 -18.62 15.19
N PHE A 587 0.24 -19.08 14.34
CA PHE A 587 0.37 -18.69 12.93
C PHE A 587 0.58 -19.93 12.07
N GLY A 588 -0.09 -19.99 10.90
CA GLY A 588 0.02 -21.15 10.04
C GLY A 588 -0.80 -21.06 8.77
N SER A 589 -1.01 -22.21 8.11
CA SER A 589 -1.80 -22.33 6.91
C SER A 589 -3.21 -22.81 7.23
N VAL A 590 -4.19 -22.21 6.57
CA VAL A 590 -5.62 -22.51 6.72
C VAL A 590 -6.30 -22.71 5.37
N GLU A 591 -7.41 -23.44 5.38
CA GLU A 591 -8.34 -23.51 4.26
C GLU A 591 -9.64 -22.83 4.65
N VAL A 592 -9.98 -21.77 3.92
CA VAL A 592 -11.21 -21.00 4.11
C VAL A 592 -12.17 -21.37 2.99
N VAL A 593 -13.37 -21.80 3.33
CA VAL A 593 -14.45 -22.10 2.38
C VAL A 593 -15.55 -21.08 2.58
N ASN A 594 -15.84 -20.32 1.53
CA ASN A 594 -16.85 -19.28 1.50
C ASN A 594 -17.91 -19.62 0.43
N GLN A 595 -19.18 -19.54 0.80
CA GLN A 595 -20.30 -19.75 -0.12
C GLN A 595 -21.31 -18.64 0.02
N VAL A 596 -21.65 -17.98 -1.09
CA VAL A 596 -22.74 -17.01 -1.16
C VAL A 596 -24.05 -17.79 -1.27
N VAL A 597 -24.87 -17.73 -0.24
CA VAL A 597 -26.10 -18.51 -0.09
C VAL A 597 -27.38 -17.70 -0.37
N GLY A 598 -27.24 -16.38 -0.47
CA GLY A 598 -28.36 -15.50 -0.73
C GLY A 598 -27.96 -14.03 -0.81
N TYR A 599 -28.97 -13.16 -0.92
CA TYR A 599 -28.78 -11.71 -0.86
C TYR A 599 -29.99 -11.00 -0.27
N LEU A 600 -29.71 -9.87 0.38
CA LEU A 600 -30.72 -8.94 0.90
C LEU A 600 -30.95 -7.82 -0.11
N ARG A 601 -32.22 -7.40 -0.24
CA ARG A 601 -32.61 -6.17 -0.93
C ARG A 601 -32.79 -5.08 0.09
N LYS A 602 -32.02 -3.98 0.00
CA LYS A 602 -32.06 -2.84 0.92
C LYS A 602 -32.58 -1.61 0.18
N ARG A 603 -33.61 -0.93 0.69
CA ARG A 603 -34.16 0.33 0.13
C ARG A 603 -33.08 1.40 0.11
N ILE A 604 -32.87 2.06 -1.05
CA ILE A 604 -31.80 3.06 -1.21
C ILE A 604 -31.98 4.22 -0.22
N ALA A 605 -33.21 4.71 -0.01
CA ALA A 605 -33.48 5.88 0.79
C ALA A 605 -33.32 5.67 2.30
N THR A 606 -33.65 4.48 2.81
CA THR A 606 -33.78 4.20 4.26
C THR A 606 -32.83 3.10 4.74
N GLY A 607 -32.24 2.29 3.85
CA GLY A 607 -31.49 1.08 4.23
C GLY A 607 -32.38 -0.09 4.69
N GLU A 608 -33.71 0.08 4.73
CA GLU A 608 -34.69 -0.94 5.16
C GLU A 608 -34.54 -2.23 4.34
N ILE A 609 -34.55 -3.37 5.00
CA ILE A 609 -34.52 -4.67 4.34
C ILE A 609 -35.90 -4.97 3.75
N LEU A 610 -35.97 -5.00 2.42
CA LEU A 610 -37.21 -5.27 1.66
C LEU A 610 -37.49 -6.77 1.50
N GLY A 611 -36.47 -7.61 1.67
CA GLY A 611 -36.59 -9.05 1.56
C GLY A 611 -35.27 -9.72 1.28
N GLU A 612 -35.28 -11.04 1.41
CA GLU A 612 -34.15 -11.93 1.16
C GLU A 612 -34.46 -12.84 -0.02
N SER A 613 -33.43 -13.21 -0.79
CA SER A 613 -33.49 -14.19 -1.86
C SER A 613 -32.35 -15.20 -1.72
N LYS A 614 -32.67 -16.50 -1.89
CA LYS A 614 -31.66 -17.56 -1.83
C LYS A 614 -30.88 -17.63 -3.16
N LEU A 615 -29.61 -18.02 -3.07
CA LEU A 615 -28.73 -18.34 -4.18
C LEU A 615 -28.14 -19.73 -4.00
N ASP A 616 -27.91 -20.42 -5.11
CA ASP A 616 -27.22 -21.70 -5.15
C ASP A 616 -25.90 -21.54 -5.93
N LEU A 617 -24.97 -20.84 -5.32
CA LEU A 617 -23.63 -20.66 -5.90
C LEU A 617 -22.65 -21.69 -5.32
N PRO A 618 -21.70 -22.19 -6.11
CA PRO A 618 -20.72 -23.15 -5.60
C PRO A 618 -19.84 -22.53 -4.52
N PRO A 619 -19.41 -23.34 -3.52
CA PRO A 619 -18.46 -22.89 -2.53
C PRO A 619 -17.10 -22.57 -3.19
N ARG A 620 -16.40 -21.61 -2.60
CA ARG A 620 -15.07 -21.19 -3.03
C ARG A 620 -14.08 -21.50 -1.92
N THR A 621 -12.99 -22.17 -2.29
CA THR A 621 -11.93 -22.54 -1.36
C THR A 621 -10.72 -21.63 -1.54
N LEU A 622 -10.25 -21.07 -0.43
CA LEU A 622 -9.05 -20.27 -0.34
C LEU A 622 -8.07 -20.93 0.63
N ARG A 623 -6.91 -21.40 0.12
CA ARG A 623 -5.80 -21.82 0.96
C ARG A 623 -4.87 -20.63 1.17
N THR A 624 -4.72 -20.23 2.44
CA THR A 624 -4.05 -18.99 2.80
C THR A 624 -3.31 -19.09 4.13
N ARG A 625 -2.78 -17.94 4.58
CA ARG A 625 -2.09 -17.79 5.87
C ARG A 625 -3.03 -17.08 6.84
N ALA A 626 -2.98 -17.52 8.10
CA ALA A 626 -3.75 -16.92 9.18
C ALA A 626 -2.94 -16.79 10.46
N VAL A 627 -3.27 -15.79 11.25
CA VAL A 627 -2.99 -15.69 12.67
C VAL A 627 -4.28 -15.97 13.42
N TRP A 628 -4.22 -16.74 14.49
CA TRP A 628 -5.37 -17.00 15.34
C TRP A 628 -4.98 -17.10 16.79
N TRP A 629 -5.92 -16.76 17.63
CA TRP A 629 -5.78 -16.91 19.08
C TRP A 629 -6.92 -17.71 19.67
N THR A 630 -6.62 -18.39 20.79
CA THR A 630 -7.55 -19.21 21.54
C THR A 630 -7.52 -18.83 23.01
N VAL A 631 -8.64 -18.95 23.68
CA VAL A 631 -8.79 -18.83 25.14
C VAL A 631 -9.38 -20.11 25.71
N THR A 632 -9.06 -20.40 26.98
CA THR A 632 -9.59 -21.59 27.65
C THR A 632 -10.95 -21.32 28.28
N GLU A 633 -11.70 -22.37 28.59
CA GLU A 633 -12.97 -22.26 29.30
C GLU A 633 -12.79 -21.71 30.73
N ASP A 634 -11.69 -22.10 31.41
CA ASP A 634 -11.35 -21.57 32.74
C ASP A 634 -11.12 -20.06 32.69
N GLN A 635 -10.38 -19.56 31.70
CA GLN A 635 -10.18 -18.13 31.50
C GLN A 635 -11.50 -17.37 31.26
N LEU A 636 -12.43 -17.95 30.51
CA LEU A 636 -13.74 -17.34 30.26
C LEU A 636 -14.61 -17.30 31.56
N LEU A 637 -14.55 -18.37 32.38
CA LEU A 637 -15.24 -18.40 33.67
C LEU A 637 -14.66 -17.35 34.62
N ASP A 638 -13.36 -17.25 34.74
CA ASP A 638 -12.67 -16.24 35.59
C ASP A 638 -13.00 -14.80 35.19
N ALA A 639 -13.23 -14.56 33.90
CA ALA A 639 -13.63 -13.25 33.38
C ALA A 639 -15.13 -13.02 33.36
N GLU A 640 -15.90 -13.91 33.95
CA GLU A 640 -17.37 -13.83 34.02
C GLU A 640 -18.04 -13.68 32.64
N ILE A 641 -17.53 -14.41 31.61
CA ILE A 641 -18.09 -14.41 30.24
C ILE A 641 -18.95 -15.65 30.09
N PRO A 642 -20.31 -15.52 30.12
CA PRO A 642 -21.21 -16.65 29.91
C PRO A 642 -21.09 -17.23 28.51
N LEU A 643 -21.30 -18.53 28.34
CA LEU A 643 -21.19 -19.22 27.07
C LEU A 643 -22.14 -18.69 25.99
N ASP A 644 -23.27 -18.14 26.35
CA ASP A 644 -24.22 -17.51 25.43
C ASP A 644 -23.78 -16.15 24.93
N GLN A 645 -22.90 -15.43 25.65
CA GLN A 645 -22.25 -14.16 25.19
C GLN A 645 -21.01 -14.42 24.36
N LEU A 646 -20.38 -15.58 24.48
CA LEU A 646 -19.12 -15.91 23.80
C LEU A 646 -19.15 -15.68 22.26
N PRO A 647 -20.21 -16.10 21.52
CA PRO A 647 -20.27 -15.84 20.08
C PRO A 647 -20.21 -14.36 19.77
N GLY A 648 -20.94 -13.53 20.49
CA GLY A 648 -20.95 -12.08 20.32
C GLY A 648 -19.62 -11.42 20.71
N ALA A 649 -18.98 -11.90 21.79
CA ALA A 649 -17.68 -11.41 22.25
C ALA A 649 -16.58 -11.67 21.23
N ALA A 650 -16.45 -12.91 20.77
CA ALA A 650 -15.45 -13.32 19.79
C ALA A 650 -15.66 -12.61 18.44
N HIS A 651 -16.91 -12.48 18.00
CA HIS A 651 -17.27 -11.79 16.75
C HIS A 651 -16.96 -10.28 16.80
N ALA A 652 -17.25 -9.62 17.91
CA ALA A 652 -16.92 -8.21 18.09
C ALA A 652 -15.40 -7.98 18.14
N ALA A 653 -14.65 -8.86 18.84
CA ALA A 653 -13.19 -8.82 18.88
C ALA A 653 -12.57 -9.08 17.49
N GLU A 654 -13.13 -10.01 16.71
CA GLU A 654 -12.73 -10.28 15.32
C GLU A 654 -12.87 -9.04 14.45
N HIS A 655 -14.04 -8.42 14.43
CA HIS A 655 -14.31 -7.23 13.60
C HIS A 655 -13.36 -6.07 13.90
N ALA A 656 -13.16 -5.78 15.18
CA ALA A 656 -12.24 -4.72 15.59
C ALA A 656 -10.79 -5.07 15.25
N SER A 657 -10.36 -6.34 15.41
CA SER A 657 -9.03 -6.82 15.06
C SER A 657 -8.75 -6.64 13.56
N ILE A 658 -9.69 -7.01 12.69
CA ILE A 658 -9.62 -6.75 11.24
C ILE A 658 -9.56 -5.24 10.97
N GLY A 659 -10.34 -4.44 11.72
CA GLY A 659 -10.36 -3.00 11.59
C GLY A 659 -9.02 -2.34 11.86
N LEU A 660 -8.29 -2.81 12.87
CA LEU A 660 -7.03 -2.23 13.35
C LEU A 660 -5.76 -2.83 12.70
N LEU A 661 -5.81 -4.03 12.11
CA LEU A 661 -4.64 -4.66 11.48
C LEU A 661 -3.95 -3.79 10.43
N PRO A 662 -4.66 -2.99 9.60
CA PRO A 662 -4.01 -2.06 8.65
C PRO A 662 -3.03 -1.06 9.27
N LEU A 663 -3.13 -0.78 10.56
CA LEU A 663 -2.17 0.08 11.28
C LEU A 663 -0.78 -0.59 11.43
N PHE A 664 -0.72 -1.90 11.47
CA PHE A 664 0.48 -2.71 11.73
C PHE A 664 1.03 -3.41 10.49
N ALA A 665 0.14 -3.74 9.54
CA ALA A 665 0.46 -4.33 8.25
C ALA A 665 -0.07 -3.42 7.13
N THR A 666 0.71 -3.17 6.09
CA THR A 666 0.34 -2.29 4.97
C THR A 666 -0.74 -2.92 4.07
N CYS A 667 -1.89 -3.25 4.64
CA CYS A 667 -3.03 -3.85 3.95
C CYS A 667 -4.24 -2.90 3.91
N ASP A 668 -5.18 -3.16 3.01
CA ASP A 668 -6.55 -2.66 3.12
C ASP A 668 -7.38 -3.67 3.92
N ARG A 669 -8.42 -3.21 4.61
CA ARG A 669 -9.36 -4.12 5.29
C ARG A 669 -10.01 -5.15 4.36
N TRP A 670 -9.96 -4.92 3.04
CA TRP A 670 -10.46 -5.85 2.03
C TRP A 670 -9.44 -6.93 1.65
N ASP A 671 -8.17 -6.76 2.02
CA ASP A 671 -7.10 -7.75 1.80
C ASP A 671 -7.07 -8.84 2.87
N ILE A 672 -7.83 -8.68 3.94
CA ILE A 672 -7.89 -9.59 5.09
C ILE A 672 -9.33 -10.00 5.40
N GLY A 673 -9.51 -11.18 5.95
CA GLY A 673 -10.77 -11.69 6.45
C GLY A 673 -10.63 -12.22 7.86
N GLY A 674 -11.75 -12.54 8.49
CA GLY A 674 -11.76 -13.21 9.80
C GLY A 674 -12.90 -14.21 9.91
N VAL A 675 -12.77 -15.07 10.90
CA VAL A 675 -13.80 -16.03 11.35
C VAL A 675 -13.63 -16.22 12.84
N SER A 676 -14.69 -16.07 13.60
CA SER A 676 -14.75 -16.40 15.01
C SER A 676 -15.65 -17.62 15.25
N VAL A 677 -15.17 -18.57 16.03
CA VAL A 677 -15.89 -19.81 16.32
C VAL A 677 -15.86 -20.09 17.83
N PRO A 678 -17.02 -20.20 18.49
CA PRO A 678 -17.10 -20.46 19.94
C PRO A 678 -16.46 -21.78 20.38
N LEU A 679 -16.44 -22.78 19.50
CA LEU A 679 -15.77 -24.07 19.70
C LEU A 679 -15.29 -24.57 18.33
N HIS A 680 -14.03 -24.34 18.02
CA HIS A 680 -13.48 -24.71 16.72
C HIS A 680 -13.04 -26.18 16.69
N PRO A 681 -13.41 -26.97 15.67
CA PRO A 681 -13.12 -28.41 15.63
C PRO A 681 -11.63 -28.76 15.73
N ASP A 682 -10.75 -28.01 15.09
CA ASP A 682 -9.31 -28.34 15.03
C ASP A 682 -8.55 -27.88 16.29
N THR A 683 -9.01 -26.85 16.98
CA THR A 683 -8.36 -26.33 18.19
C THR A 683 -9.02 -26.86 19.48
N GLY A 684 -10.29 -27.28 19.42
CA GLY A 684 -11.09 -27.68 20.58
C GLY A 684 -11.43 -26.54 21.55
N LEU A 685 -11.18 -25.29 21.13
CA LEU A 685 -11.31 -24.09 21.97
C LEU A 685 -12.03 -22.96 21.22
N PRO A 686 -12.54 -21.95 21.93
CA PRO A 686 -12.94 -20.68 21.34
C PRO A 686 -11.80 -20.07 20.56
N THR A 687 -12.01 -19.77 19.29
CA THR A 687 -10.95 -19.35 18.38
C THR A 687 -11.39 -18.19 17.51
N VAL A 688 -10.53 -17.19 17.41
CA VAL A 688 -10.66 -16.09 16.45
C VAL A 688 -9.51 -16.15 15.46
N PHE A 689 -9.85 -16.23 14.18
CA PHE A 689 -8.91 -16.22 13.06
C PHE A 689 -8.94 -14.87 12.35
N VAL A 690 -7.74 -14.39 11.96
CA VAL A 690 -7.58 -13.31 10.99
C VAL A 690 -6.64 -13.83 9.91
N TYR A 691 -7.10 -13.82 8.65
CA TYR A 691 -6.40 -14.44 7.53
C TYR A 691 -6.21 -13.49 6.35
N ASP A 692 -5.19 -13.75 5.55
CA ASP A 692 -4.93 -13.04 4.30
C ASP A 692 -5.98 -13.43 3.25
N GLY A 693 -6.61 -12.46 2.60
CA GLY A 693 -7.62 -12.67 1.56
C GLY A 693 -7.07 -13.17 0.21
N HIS A 694 -5.82 -13.63 0.18
CA HIS A 694 -5.09 -14.03 -1.03
C HIS A 694 -4.51 -15.44 -0.91
N SER A 695 -4.53 -16.19 -2.03
CA SER A 695 -3.98 -17.53 -2.08
C SER A 695 -2.51 -17.59 -1.67
N GLY A 696 -2.20 -18.47 -0.71
CA GLY A 696 -0.85 -18.62 -0.14
C GLY A 696 -0.43 -17.51 0.81
N GLY A 697 -1.29 -16.51 1.04
CA GLY A 697 -1.03 -15.35 1.88
C GLY A 697 -0.33 -14.19 1.16
N ALA A 698 -0.37 -13.03 1.78
CA ALA A 698 0.30 -11.81 1.33
C ALA A 698 1.31 -11.28 2.36
N GLY A 699 1.41 -11.95 3.51
CA GLY A 699 2.29 -11.60 4.63
C GLY A 699 1.65 -10.70 5.69
N PHE A 700 0.38 -10.36 5.55
CA PHE A 700 -0.32 -9.49 6.50
C PHE A 700 -0.61 -10.21 7.83
N ALA A 701 -1.10 -11.44 7.76
CA ALA A 701 -1.34 -12.28 8.94
C ALA A 701 -0.01 -12.58 9.69
N GLU A 702 1.10 -12.83 8.97
CA GLU A 702 2.42 -12.99 9.57
C GLU A 702 2.87 -11.73 10.31
N ARG A 703 2.63 -10.56 9.72
CA ARG A 703 2.93 -9.28 10.38
C ARG A 703 2.05 -9.07 11.61
N GLY A 704 0.76 -9.42 11.54
CA GLY A 704 -0.16 -9.43 12.67
C GLY A 704 0.36 -10.30 13.80
N PHE A 705 0.82 -11.52 13.50
CA PHE A 705 1.41 -12.42 14.48
C PHE A 705 2.66 -11.82 15.17
N ARG A 706 3.58 -11.21 14.38
CA ARG A 706 4.81 -10.61 14.92
C ARG A 706 4.57 -9.34 15.75
N ARG A 707 3.46 -8.64 15.54
CA ARG A 707 3.07 -7.41 16.23
C ARG A 707 1.78 -7.59 17.02
N ALA A 708 1.52 -8.81 17.47
CA ALA A 708 0.23 -9.16 18.05
C ALA A 708 -0.08 -8.40 19.34
N VAL A 709 0.91 -8.18 20.19
CA VAL A 709 0.71 -7.44 21.46
C VAL A 709 0.22 -6.03 21.17
N GLU A 710 0.92 -5.29 20.32
CA GLU A 710 0.56 -3.91 19.99
C GLU A 710 -0.77 -3.85 19.21
N TRP A 711 -0.98 -4.80 18.29
CA TRP A 711 -2.21 -4.88 17.50
C TRP A 711 -3.44 -5.15 18.37
N LEU A 712 -3.39 -6.17 19.23
CA LEU A 712 -4.53 -6.54 20.07
C LEU A 712 -4.75 -5.54 21.22
N THR A 713 -3.68 -4.88 21.72
CA THR A 713 -3.82 -3.74 22.64
C THR A 713 -4.58 -2.60 21.97
N ALA A 714 -4.18 -2.17 20.77
CA ALA A 714 -4.89 -1.13 20.01
C ALA A 714 -6.35 -1.53 19.72
N THR A 715 -6.58 -2.82 19.44
CA THR A 715 -7.93 -3.36 19.22
C THR A 715 -8.79 -3.23 20.48
N ARG A 716 -8.28 -3.64 21.62
CA ARG A 716 -8.94 -3.51 22.93
C ARG A 716 -9.23 -2.04 23.25
N ASP A 717 -8.25 -1.16 23.06
CA ASP A 717 -8.37 0.27 23.34
C ASP A 717 -9.41 0.95 22.44
N ALA A 718 -9.46 0.60 21.15
CA ALA A 718 -10.47 1.11 20.22
C ALA A 718 -11.90 0.72 20.62
N ILE A 719 -12.09 -0.48 21.17
CA ILE A 719 -13.41 -0.93 21.65
C ILE A 719 -13.76 -0.23 22.97
N SER A 720 -12.84 -0.22 23.92
CA SER A 720 -13.09 0.28 25.29
C SER A 720 -13.27 1.80 25.34
N SER A 721 -12.54 2.58 24.51
CA SER A 721 -12.62 4.03 24.47
C SER A 721 -13.88 4.57 23.77
N CYS A 722 -14.59 3.75 23.00
CA CYS A 722 -15.82 4.17 22.33
C CYS A 722 -16.98 4.32 23.33
N GLU A 723 -17.66 5.46 23.30
CA GLU A 723 -18.74 5.80 24.24
C GLU A 723 -20.08 5.06 23.99
N CYS A 724 -20.23 4.35 22.85
CA CYS A 724 -21.45 3.64 22.55
C CYS A 724 -21.69 2.45 23.52
N GLU A 725 -22.94 2.13 23.82
CA GLU A 725 -23.27 1.07 24.77
C GLU A 725 -23.16 -0.35 24.20
N ARG A 726 -23.65 -0.56 22.96
CA ARG A 726 -23.85 -1.90 22.38
C ARG A 726 -22.95 -2.23 21.19
N GLY A 727 -22.16 -1.27 20.75
CA GLY A 727 -21.35 -1.37 19.53
C GLY A 727 -21.88 -0.48 18.41
N CYS A 728 -20.96 0.13 17.66
CA CYS A 728 -21.25 1.02 16.56
C CYS A 728 -20.20 0.86 15.45
N PRO A 729 -20.35 1.52 14.29
CA PRO A 729 -19.36 1.45 13.22
C PRO A 729 -17.95 1.91 13.64
N SER A 730 -17.83 2.81 14.62
CA SER A 730 -16.55 3.30 15.15
C SER A 730 -15.79 2.29 16.02
N CYS A 731 -16.38 1.14 16.39
CA CYS A 731 -15.72 0.16 17.27
C CYS A 731 -15.84 -1.29 16.77
N VAL A 732 -17.02 -1.92 16.82
CA VAL A 732 -17.18 -3.37 16.57
C VAL A 732 -18.04 -3.73 15.36
N GLN A 733 -18.81 -2.80 14.78
CA GLN A 733 -19.60 -3.10 13.60
C GLN A 733 -18.73 -3.10 12.33
N SER A 734 -18.93 -4.10 11.46
CA SER A 734 -18.21 -4.22 10.20
C SER A 734 -19.16 -4.17 9.00
N PRO A 735 -18.87 -3.33 7.97
CA PRO A 735 -19.66 -3.34 6.75
C PRO A 735 -19.47 -4.61 5.90
N LYS A 736 -18.50 -5.48 6.28
CA LYS A 736 -18.21 -6.76 5.63
C LYS A 736 -18.95 -7.93 6.27
N CYS A 737 -19.63 -7.71 7.39
CA CYS A 737 -20.25 -8.79 8.14
C CYS A 737 -21.36 -9.46 7.32
N GLY A 738 -21.20 -10.74 7.01
CA GLY A 738 -22.20 -11.58 6.33
C GLY A 738 -23.45 -11.86 7.20
N ASN A 739 -23.31 -11.75 8.53
CA ASN A 739 -24.38 -12.00 9.51
C ASN A 739 -25.16 -10.73 9.91
N GLY A 740 -24.87 -9.56 9.28
CA GLY A 740 -25.57 -8.30 9.60
C GLY A 740 -25.22 -7.76 10.99
N ASN A 741 -23.98 -7.96 11.44
CA ASN A 741 -23.50 -7.52 12.76
C ASN A 741 -24.26 -8.12 13.96
N ASP A 742 -24.71 -9.38 13.87
CA ASP A 742 -25.46 -10.06 14.91
C ASP A 742 -24.99 -11.52 15.06
N PRO A 743 -24.69 -12.01 16.29
CA PRO A 743 -24.60 -11.23 17.54
C PRO A 743 -23.28 -10.47 17.67
N LEU A 744 -23.31 -9.33 18.36
CA LEU A 744 -22.12 -8.60 18.82
C LEU A 744 -22.27 -8.27 20.31
N ASP A 745 -21.20 -8.51 21.09
CA ASP A 745 -21.10 -8.09 22.50
C ASP A 745 -19.84 -7.28 22.71
N LYS A 746 -19.99 -5.95 22.77
CA LYS A 746 -18.89 -5.02 22.97
C LYS A 746 -18.17 -5.20 24.30
N ALA A 747 -18.93 -5.33 25.37
CA ALA A 747 -18.36 -5.40 26.72
C ALA A 747 -17.61 -6.73 26.96
N ALA A 748 -18.18 -7.85 26.48
CA ALA A 748 -17.52 -9.13 26.55
C ALA A 748 -16.31 -9.22 25.60
N ALA A 749 -16.29 -8.50 24.46
CA ALA A 749 -15.12 -8.41 23.58
C ALA A 749 -13.90 -7.73 24.26
N VAL A 750 -14.13 -6.69 25.05
CA VAL A 750 -13.04 -6.07 25.85
C VAL A 750 -12.48 -7.08 26.84
N ARG A 751 -13.34 -7.78 27.60
CA ARG A 751 -12.93 -8.79 28.59
C ARG A 751 -12.14 -9.94 27.97
N ILE A 752 -12.55 -10.46 26.80
CA ILE A 752 -11.83 -11.54 26.14
C ILE A 752 -10.45 -11.09 25.66
N LEU A 753 -10.31 -9.85 25.20
CA LEU A 753 -9.03 -9.26 24.82
C LEU A 753 -8.14 -8.96 26.04
N ASP A 754 -8.72 -8.54 27.18
CA ASP A 754 -7.99 -8.35 28.43
C ASP A 754 -7.40 -9.67 28.95
N ILE A 755 -8.16 -10.78 28.91
CA ILE A 755 -7.66 -12.12 29.24
C ILE A 755 -6.46 -12.48 28.37
N LEU A 756 -6.60 -12.31 27.07
CA LEU A 756 -5.55 -12.63 26.10
C LEU A 756 -4.27 -11.82 26.36
N LEU A 757 -4.42 -10.51 26.58
CA LEU A 757 -3.30 -9.57 26.79
C LEU A 757 -2.64 -9.73 28.16
N ALA A 758 -3.36 -10.17 29.20
CA ALA A 758 -2.79 -10.43 30.54
C ALA A 758 -1.67 -11.49 30.51
N GLY A 759 -1.79 -12.49 29.61
CA GLY A 759 -0.76 -13.52 29.42
C GLY A 759 0.34 -13.15 28.42
N ALA A 760 0.25 -12.00 27.74
CA ALA A 760 1.18 -11.61 26.70
C ALA A 760 2.55 -11.20 27.25
N PRO A 761 3.67 -11.40 26.52
CA PRO A 761 4.99 -10.94 26.92
C PRO A 761 5.02 -9.42 27.13
N GLY A 762 5.30 -8.98 28.37
CA GLY A 762 5.28 -7.55 28.77
C GLY A 762 3.90 -7.02 29.15
N GLY A 763 2.90 -7.87 29.30
CA GLY A 763 1.61 -7.53 29.89
C GLY A 763 1.73 -7.13 31.37
N PRO A 764 0.77 -6.34 31.92
CA PRO A 764 0.79 -5.96 33.32
C PRO A 764 0.72 -7.22 34.20
N SER A 765 1.80 -7.53 34.90
CA SER A 765 1.81 -8.57 35.95
C SER A 765 0.90 -8.13 37.08
N ASP A 766 -0.07 -8.96 37.48
CA ASP A 766 -0.82 -8.80 38.69
C ASP A 766 0.16 -8.71 39.87
N GLY A 767 0.40 -7.52 40.43
CA GLY A 767 1.21 -7.35 41.63
C GLY A 767 1.97 -6.06 41.81
N ASP A 768 1.54 -4.90 41.30
CA ASP A 768 2.08 -3.62 41.81
C ASP A 768 1.05 -2.47 41.72
N PRO A 769 0.38 -2.13 42.87
CA PRO A 769 -0.59 -1.02 42.89
C PRO A 769 0.07 0.36 43.03
N ALA A 770 1.36 0.50 42.66
CA ALA A 770 2.11 1.76 42.89
C ALA A 770 2.78 2.28 41.60
N ASN A 771 2.04 2.46 40.48
CA ASN A 771 2.51 3.38 39.44
C ASN A 771 1.39 3.88 38.55
N SER A 772 0.40 4.55 39.12
CA SER A 772 -0.60 5.33 38.36
C SER A 772 -0.32 6.82 38.55
N ALA A 773 0.75 7.32 37.88
CA ALA A 773 0.87 8.74 37.54
C ALA A 773 1.76 8.87 36.29
N PRO A 774 1.32 9.49 35.18
CA PRO A 774 2.19 9.75 34.05
C PRO A 774 3.19 10.85 34.44
N GLY A 775 4.47 10.46 34.61
CA GLY A 775 5.57 11.38 34.73
C GLY A 775 5.78 12.16 33.44
N ALA A 776 5.80 13.49 33.55
CA ALA A 776 6.16 14.37 32.44
C ALA A 776 7.52 14.03 31.83
N PRO A 777 7.74 14.10 30.53
CA PRO A 777 9.03 13.85 29.92
C PRO A 777 10.01 14.94 30.29
N GLY A 778 11.14 14.54 30.91
CA GLY A 778 12.26 15.42 31.24
C GLY A 778 12.87 16.04 29.98
N ALA A 779 13.12 17.32 30.03
CA ALA A 779 13.81 18.07 28.98
C ALA A 779 15.21 17.50 28.71
N PRO A 780 15.71 17.50 27.47
CA PRO A 780 17.05 17.05 27.12
C PRO A 780 18.10 18.02 27.70
N GLY A 781 19.08 17.48 28.44
CA GLY A 781 20.17 18.23 29.01
C GLY A 781 21.07 18.86 27.93
N ALA A 782 21.52 20.08 28.19
CA ALA A 782 22.43 20.84 27.34
C ALA A 782 23.82 20.15 27.27
N PRO A 783 24.53 20.22 26.11
CA PRO A 783 25.84 19.64 25.97
C PRO A 783 26.90 20.45 26.71
N GLY A 784 27.70 19.77 27.56
CA GLY A 784 28.81 20.34 28.29
C GLY A 784 29.96 20.77 27.37
N ALA A 785 30.60 21.89 27.71
CA ALA A 785 31.71 22.47 26.99
C ALA A 785 33.00 21.58 27.04
N PRO A 786 33.88 21.65 26.02
CA PRO A 786 35.09 20.84 25.98
C PRO A 786 36.19 21.34 26.88
N GLY A 787 36.78 20.45 27.70
CA GLY A 787 37.95 20.68 28.50
C GLY A 787 39.25 20.61 27.65
N ALA A 788 40.18 21.48 27.97
CA ALA A 788 41.48 21.67 27.32
C ALA A 788 42.46 20.50 27.54
N PRO A 789 43.48 20.31 26.67
CA PRO A 789 44.38 19.16 26.68
C PRO A 789 45.56 19.25 27.65
N GLY A 790 45.84 18.16 28.39
CA GLY A 790 47.03 17.96 29.18
C GLY A 790 48.10 17.18 28.41
N ALA A 791 49.37 17.64 28.54
CA ALA A 791 50.55 17.19 27.86
C ALA A 791 51.11 15.84 28.39
N PRO A 792 52.16 15.26 27.70
CA PRO A 792 52.42 13.81 27.68
C PRO A 792 53.48 13.35 28.66
N GLY A 793 53.41 12.11 29.14
CA GLY A 793 54.45 11.37 29.85
C GLY A 793 54.82 10.10 29.07
N ALA A 794 56.13 9.96 28.88
CA ALA A 794 56.80 8.87 28.17
C ALA A 794 57.22 7.70 29.08
N PRO A 795 57.92 6.64 28.66
CA PRO A 795 57.47 5.28 28.52
C PRO A 795 58.20 4.29 29.39
N GLU A 796 57.72 3.05 29.61
CA GLU A 796 58.58 1.92 30.02
C GLU A 796 58.02 0.56 29.48
N ASN A 797 58.89 0.01 28.65
CA ASN A 797 59.43 -1.33 28.42
C ASN A 797 58.65 -2.62 28.64
N ALA A 798 58.74 -3.41 27.55
CA ALA A 798 59.18 -4.84 27.43
C ALA A 798 58.23 -5.93 27.88
N ASP A 799 57.77 -6.79 26.95
CA ASP A 799 58.37 -8.07 26.58
C ASP A 799 57.57 -8.79 25.47
N GLU A 800 58.32 -9.20 24.43
CA GLU A 800 57.98 -10.23 23.44
C GLU A 800 58.35 -11.61 24.01
N PRO A 801 58.21 -12.74 23.28
CA PRO A 801 57.15 -13.25 22.40
C PRO A 801 56.77 -14.73 22.67
N ARG A 802 55.77 -15.30 22.06
CA ARG A 802 55.78 -16.73 21.65
C ARG A 802 54.86 -17.06 20.49
N THR A 803 55.47 -17.50 19.46
CA THR A 803 55.04 -18.18 18.25
C THR A 803 54.34 -19.53 18.51
N ALA A 804 53.37 -19.88 17.70
CA ALA A 804 53.06 -21.21 17.09
C ALA A 804 51.69 -21.09 16.44
N GLY A 805 51.41 -21.43 15.18
CA GLY A 805 51.94 -22.41 14.31
C GLY A 805 50.74 -22.88 13.49
N PHE A 806 50.72 -22.58 12.17
CA PHE A 806 49.74 -23.13 11.22
C PHE A 806 50.03 -24.62 10.99
N PRO A 807 48.99 -25.39 10.56
CA PRO A 807 49.22 -26.29 9.44
C PRO A 807 48.28 -26.05 8.27
N ALA A 808 48.83 -26.25 7.07
CA ALA A 808 48.25 -26.21 5.76
C ALA A 808 47.48 -27.51 5.42
N PRO A 809 46.64 -27.48 4.34
CA PRO A 809 45.76 -28.57 3.97
C PRO A 809 46.43 -29.64 3.12
N PRO A 810 45.89 -30.86 3.04
CA PRO A 810 46.26 -31.81 1.99
C PRO A 810 45.30 -31.68 0.80
N GLY A 811 45.86 -31.69 -0.41
CA GLY A 811 45.18 -31.93 -1.65
C GLY A 811 44.87 -33.41 -1.87
N ASP A 812 43.77 -33.63 -2.60
CA ASP A 812 43.67 -34.43 -3.82
C ASP A 812 42.31 -34.18 -4.44
#